data_4c16536440260f895b87ae64a934944d
#
_entry.id   4c16536440260f895b87ae64a934944d
#
_cell.length_a   1.000
_cell.length_b   1.000
_cell.length_c   1.000
_cell.angle_alpha   90.00
_cell.angle_beta   90.00
_cell.angle_gamma   90.00
#
_symmetry.space_group_name_H-M   'P 1'
#
loop_
_entity.id
_entity.type
_entity.pdbx_description
1 polymer ?
#
loop_
_entity_poly.entity_id
_entity_poly.type
_entity_poly.pdbx_seq_one_letter_code
_entity_poly.pdbx_strand_id
1 'polypeptide(L)'
;MRMFKILILLACFITSLFSQQVTLSRVNVEGNTTTSDKMIKYSAGLRDGTQIQRSDISTAITRLWDLGLFEDVNIVLNNESQYGVEITIKVAESPILNQVLFEGMTVREARFREKLEIKSGQRIKPNSLDKASRKITEIYKEDGYFNVEVLSSVVVPQDTIVRVDYARDILFTIKENKKYQLKNIVFEGNNSFSNRKLRKELSNTKQKKWWTFWVKNYDPKTFNEDKATLTSFYQNEGHRDFRVLSDSLIVNEEDSSLTLQIQIEEGPKYYYRNFIFEGNQIAEKEELNRLLGMQSGDMYSKEQFDKSVYENMMSTYQDKGYIFSSVTPEIVPAGQDSLDVKFVFNEGNKVYVENIFVSGNEKTRENVIRRELKLYPGDVFSRSKLMRSQRDIWILNYFDNVIPDVTPISDDKVNLDFVVEEKKSTQRINANLGFTGEYGITGGAGVEFDNFRGKGQKLNVGLSTGTNFSVYTTQEPSKYRSMNVSFQDPMINDSPYLVGASLFYSFRGSSTNYYFPLDFTVAGAVASFGRRLEWPDDFFRVMWSAKVMQKEYEGSQDDIDNYIGGLQKTRGISLSQVLSRDSRNRAEFPTNGSTFILENTYSGGFLGGNENFQKHMLTLDWFTPTFSKVILYNSVKLGVIKTIDVDDIQSFVPFDERFIMGGNGIPYGNALRGYPDNAIGPQTVTGQAVGGNSMGRFVTELRFPLSENPVIYIMAFGEMGNVWNTSSLTEPFYIDRFSAISMKKSAGVGVRFFMPGIGKLGFDMGYGFDDINGDGNAQGWEYTITFGQTF
;
A
#
# COMPACT_ATOMS: atom_id res chain seq x y z
N MET A 1 66.54 -34.75 50.56
CA MET A 1 65.37 -35.15 51.39
C MET A 1 64.19 -34.15 51.46
N ARG A 2 64.36 -32.85 51.24
CA ARG A 2 63.28 -31.86 51.23
C ARG A 2 62.50 -31.83 49.88
N MET A 3 63.09 -32.08 48.74
CA MET A 3 62.42 -32.14 47.44
C MET A 3 61.53 -33.37 47.26
N PHE A 4 61.83 -34.48 47.86
CA PHE A 4 61.03 -35.71 47.78
C PHE A 4 59.74 -35.62 48.62
N LYS A 5 59.73 -34.85 49.70
CA LYS A 5 58.53 -34.59 50.52
C LYS A 5 57.54 -33.61 49.88
N ILE A 6 58.04 -32.66 49.03
CA ILE A 6 57.19 -31.74 48.27
C ILE A 6 56.53 -32.46 47.10
N LEU A 7 57.21 -33.40 46.45
CA LEU A 7 56.64 -34.21 45.34
C LEU A 7 55.53 -35.18 45.82
N ILE A 8 55.68 -35.73 47.06
CA ILE A 8 54.64 -36.59 47.66
C ILE A 8 53.44 -35.75 48.14
N LEU A 9 53.65 -34.54 48.66
CA LEU A 9 52.55 -33.64 48.98
C LEU A 9 51.83 -33.11 47.72
N LEU A 10 52.52 -32.85 46.62
CA LEU A 10 51.90 -32.49 45.36
C LEU A 10 51.16 -33.69 44.72
N ALA A 11 51.69 -34.90 44.83
CA ALA A 11 51.00 -36.11 44.37
C ALA A 11 49.70 -36.42 45.18
N CYS A 12 49.74 -36.15 46.50
CA CYS A 12 48.54 -36.33 47.33
C CYS A 12 47.50 -35.23 47.10
N PHE A 13 47.88 -34.03 46.59
CA PHE A 13 46.95 -32.98 46.25
C PHE A 13 46.32 -33.17 44.84
N ILE A 14 46.96 -33.90 43.95
CA ILE A 14 46.45 -34.23 42.61
C ILE A 14 45.45 -35.39 42.68
N THR A 15 45.53 -36.27 43.70
CA THR A 15 44.56 -37.38 43.86
C THR A 15 43.23 -36.96 44.47
N SER A 16 43.08 -35.76 45.00
CA SER A 16 41.83 -35.25 45.56
C SER A 16 40.92 -34.52 44.57
N LEU A 17 41.32 -34.44 43.26
CA LEU A 17 40.57 -33.82 42.18
C LEU A 17 39.84 -34.80 41.29
N PHE A 18 39.84 -36.12 41.60
CA PHE A 18 38.92 -37.05 40.94
C PHE A 18 37.53 -36.88 41.57
N SER A 19 36.65 -36.26 40.87
CA SER A 19 35.20 -36.25 41.12
C SER A 19 34.72 -37.68 41.34
N GLN A 20 34.26 -37.99 42.55
CA GLN A 20 33.71 -39.32 42.90
C GLN A 20 32.51 -39.57 41.92
N GLN A 21 32.67 -40.48 40.99
CA GLN A 21 31.58 -40.99 40.20
C GLN A 21 30.78 -41.98 41.04
N VAL A 22 29.49 -41.76 41.11
CA VAL A 22 28.56 -42.58 41.89
C VAL A 22 27.64 -43.29 40.96
N THR A 23 27.41 -44.57 41.10
CA THR A 23 26.45 -45.36 40.29
C THR A 23 25.06 -45.18 40.88
N LEU A 24 24.08 -44.85 40.04
CA LEU A 24 22.65 -44.82 40.43
C LEU A 24 22.12 -46.26 40.52
N SER A 25 21.85 -46.74 41.72
CA SER A 25 21.21 -48.02 41.94
C SER A 25 19.76 -48.03 41.52
N ARG A 26 19.04 -46.91 41.78
CA ARG A 26 17.64 -46.73 41.44
C ARG A 26 17.32 -45.25 41.32
N VAL A 27 16.51 -44.96 40.28
CA VAL A 27 15.95 -43.62 40.06
C VAL A 27 14.43 -43.70 40.18
N ASN A 28 13.84 -43.01 41.12
CA ASN A 28 12.40 -42.91 41.29
C ASN A 28 11.93 -41.55 40.77
N VAL A 29 10.64 -41.46 40.41
CA VAL A 29 10.00 -40.20 40.02
C VAL A 29 8.75 -40.03 40.87
N GLU A 30 8.56 -38.85 41.43
CA GLU A 30 7.39 -38.50 42.22
C GLU A 30 6.83 -37.14 41.79
N GLY A 31 5.50 -36.99 41.87
CA GLY A 31 4.82 -35.71 41.61
C GLY A 31 4.43 -35.47 40.14
N ASN A 32 4.73 -36.40 39.26
CA ASN A 32 4.23 -36.35 37.89
C ASN A 32 2.81 -36.87 37.77
N THR A 33 2.00 -36.21 36.92
CA THR A 33 0.58 -36.57 36.72
C THR A 33 0.32 -36.91 35.24
N THR A 34 0.86 -36.15 34.32
CA THR A 34 0.65 -36.30 32.89
C THR A 34 1.90 -36.75 32.17
N THR A 35 3.07 -36.45 32.71
CA THR A 35 4.38 -36.80 32.11
C THR A 35 4.82 -38.17 32.64
N SER A 36 5.19 -39.10 31.77
CA SER A 36 5.62 -40.43 32.20
C SER A 36 7.00 -40.41 32.85
N ASP A 37 7.17 -41.28 33.90
CA ASP A 37 8.47 -41.50 34.56
C ASP A 37 9.60 -41.71 33.60
N LYS A 38 9.32 -42.50 32.52
CA LYS A 38 10.29 -42.85 31.49
C LYS A 38 10.81 -41.59 30.77
N MET A 39 9.90 -40.63 30.44
CA MET A 39 10.26 -39.38 29.80
C MET A 39 11.10 -38.51 30.69
N ILE A 40 10.71 -38.40 31.99
CA ILE A 40 11.43 -37.60 32.96
C ILE A 40 12.86 -38.12 33.16
N LYS A 41 13.00 -39.44 33.41
CA LYS A 41 14.32 -40.10 33.57
C LYS A 41 15.20 -39.93 32.31
N TYR A 42 14.58 -40.07 31.12
CA TYR A 42 15.30 -39.92 29.85
C TYR A 42 15.80 -38.49 29.64
N SER A 43 14.92 -37.51 29.86
CA SER A 43 15.27 -36.07 29.66
C SER A 43 16.27 -35.60 30.71
N ALA A 44 16.17 -36.06 31.94
CA ALA A 44 17.18 -35.81 33.00
C ALA A 44 18.54 -36.41 32.66
N GLY A 45 18.58 -37.46 31.85
CA GLY A 45 19.79 -38.26 31.61
C GLY A 45 20.15 -39.16 32.80
N LEU A 46 19.24 -39.38 33.74
CA LEU A 46 19.44 -40.18 34.95
C LEU A 46 18.64 -41.45 34.84
N ARG A 47 19.35 -42.57 34.79
CA ARG A 47 18.75 -43.91 34.69
C ARG A 47 19.43 -44.89 35.64
N ASP A 48 18.71 -45.95 36.01
CA ASP A 48 19.25 -47.04 36.81
C ASP A 48 20.51 -47.60 36.16
N GLY A 49 21.60 -47.76 36.90
CA GLY A 49 22.91 -48.21 36.43
C GLY A 49 23.82 -47.13 35.85
N THR A 50 23.34 -45.88 35.74
CA THR A 50 24.18 -44.80 35.15
C THR A 50 25.21 -44.30 36.19
N GLN A 51 26.46 -44.10 35.78
CA GLN A 51 27.47 -43.40 36.59
C GLN A 51 27.33 -41.91 36.39
N ILE A 52 27.21 -41.19 37.50
CA ILE A 52 27.01 -39.74 37.52
C ILE A 52 28.03 -39.02 38.39
N GLN A 53 28.30 -37.79 38.10
CA GLN A 53 29.01 -36.83 38.88
C GLN A 53 28.06 -35.82 39.51
N ARG A 54 28.50 -35.10 40.53
CA ARG A 54 27.69 -34.05 41.19
C ARG A 54 27.19 -33.00 40.21
N SER A 55 27.97 -32.69 39.17
CA SER A 55 27.59 -31.75 38.09
C SER A 55 26.44 -32.26 37.23
N ASP A 56 26.25 -33.58 37.13
CA ASP A 56 25.19 -34.18 36.29
C ASP A 56 23.80 -33.97 36.92
N ILE A 57 23.72 -33.84 38.23
CA ILE A 57 22.48 -33.51 38.94
C ILE A 57 22.00 -32.12 38.59
N SER A 58 22.89 -31.13 38.61
CA SER A 58 22.55 -29.76 38.22
C SER A 58 22.17 -29.66 36.75
N THR A 59 22.89 -30.42 35.90
CA THR A 59 22.58 -30.52 34.46
C THR A 59 21.22 -31.19 34.23
N ALA A 60 20.89 -32.22 34.97
CA ALA A 60 19.59 -32.91 34.93
C ALA A 60 18.44 -31.98 35.32
N ILE A 61 18.61 -31.21 36.40
CA ILE A 61 17.64 -30.22 36.81
C ILE A 61 17.44 -29.18 35.67
N THR A 62 18.53 -28.64 35.12
CA THR A 62 18.44 -27.66 34.02
C THR A 62 17.71 -28.23 32.82
N ARG A 63 18.04 -29.46 32.39
CA ARG A 63 17.37 -30.12 31.25
C ARG A 63 15.89 -30.31 31.47
N LEU A 64 15.47 -30.68 32.71
CA LEU A 64 14.06 -30.81 33.04
C LEU A 64 13.36 -29.44 33.04
N TRP A 65 14.01 -28.40 33.56
CA TRP A 65 13.49 -27.01 33.50
C TRP A 65 13.33 -26.51 32.06
N ASP A 66 14.29 -26.81 31.20
CA ASP A 66 14.28 -26.38 29.78
C ASP A 66 13.10 -26.99 28.98
N LEU A 67 12.57 -28.14 29.45
CA LEU A 67 11.35 -28.71 28.87
C LEU A 67 10.12 -27.79 29.06
N GLY A 68 10.15 -26.91 30.07
CA GLY A 68 9.03 -26.01 30.41
C GLY A 68 7.75 -26.73 30.83
N LEU A 69 7.87 -27.95 31.33
CA LEU A 69 6.74 -28.77 31.74
C LEU A 69 6.51 -28.73 33.27
N PHE A 70 7.47 -28.23 34.03
CA PHE A 70 7.51 -28.31 35.48
C PHE A 70 7.61 -26.92 36.13
N GLU A 71 6.90 -26.74 37.23
CA GLU A 71 7.00 -25.57 38.11
C GLU A 71 8.13 -25.70 39.12
N ASP A 72 8.39 -26.96 39.55
CA ASP A 72 9.48 -27.26 40.48
C ASP A 72 10.12 -28.60 40.10
N VAL A 73 11.45 -28.66 40.24
CA VAL A 73 12.24 -29.87 40.02
C VAL A 73 13.30 -29.99 41.09
N ASN A 74 13.16 -31.00 41.94
CA ASN A 74 14.09 -31.32 42.99
C ASN A 74 14.60 -32.74 42.82
N ILE A 75 15.89 -32.99 43.14
CA ILE A 75 16.45 -34.32 43.14
C ILE A 75 16.93 -34.61 44.58
N VAL A 76 16.30 -35.59 45.15
CA VAL A 76 16.55 -36.01 46.55
C VAL A 76 17.31 -37.30 46.58
N LEU A 77 18.35 -37.33 47.39
CA LEU A 77 19.10 -38.54 47.70
C LEU A 77 18.33 -39.33 48.78
N ASN A 78 17.95 -40.57 48.55
CA ASN A 78 17.18 -41.38 49.47
C ASN A 78 18.07 -42.26 50.31
N ASN A 79 18.94 -43.07 49.65
CA ASN A 79 19.76 -44.05 50.31
C ASN A 79 21.10 -44.17 49.61
N GLU A 80 22.17 -44.37 50.39
CA GLU A 80 23.52 -44.69 49.88
C GLU A 80 23.85 -46.10 50.36
N SER A 81 24.24 -46.99 49.43
CA SER A 81 24.58 -48.37 49.72
C SER A 81 25.85 -48.77 49.00
N GLN A 82 26.45 -49.91 49.33
CA GLN A 82 27.61 -50.46 48.65
C GLN A 82 27.39 -50.78 47.16
N TYR A 83 26.10 -50.76 46.69
CA TYR A 83 25.70 -51.01 45.28
C TYR A 83 25.36 -49.73 44.55
N GLY A 84 25.50 -48.55 45.17
CA GLY A 84 25.21 -47.26 44.57
C GLY A 84 24.21 -46.44 45.38
N VAL A 85 23.79 -45.30 44.74
CA VAL A 85 22.91 -44.31 45.35
C VAL A 85 21.51 -44.42 44.74
N GLU A 86 20.50 -44.36 45.59
CA GLU A 86 19.11 -44.24 45.20
C GLU A 86 18.67 -42.79 45.25
N ILE A 87 18.12 -42.25 44.14
CA ILE A 87 17.62 -40.89 44.01
C ILE A 87 16.15 -40.87 43.66
N THR A 88 15.46 -39.81 44.09
CA THR A 88 14.11 -39.49 43.66
C THR A 88 14.08 -38.15 42.99
N ILE A 89 13.63 -38.09 41.74
CA ILE A 89 13.33 -36.89 41.01
C ILE A 89 11.92 -36.48 41.40
N LYS A 90 11.80 -35.41 42.20
CA LYS A 90 10.50 -34.84 42.59
C LYS A 90 10.20 -33.70 41.61
N VAL A 91 9.08 -33.76 40.93
CA VAL A 91 8.61 -32.78 39.99
C VAL A 91 7.24 -32.25 40.39
N ALA A 92 7.00 -30.97 40.18
CA ALA A 92 5.67 -30.39 40.19
C ALA A 92 5.32 -29.96 38.78
N GLU A 93 4.34 -30.56 38.14
CA GLU A 93 4.00 -30.22 36.74
C GLU A 93 3.28 -28.88 36.65
N SER A 94 3.67 -28.07 35.67
CA SER A 94 2.99 -26.82 35.35
C SER A 94 1.55 -27.08 34.91
N PRO A 95 0.55 -26.40 35.48
CA PRO A 95 -0.85 -26.61 35.11
C PRO A 95 -1.12 -26.24 33.65
N ILE A 96 -2.15 -26.85 33.09
CA ILE A 96 -2.62 -26.55 31.73
C ILE A 96 -3.64 -25.43 31.81
N LEU A 97 -3.46 -24.42 30.93
CA LEU A 97 -4.41 -23.33 30.85
C LEU A 97 -5.73 -23.76 30.22
N ASN A 98 -6.81 -23.61 30.99
CA ASN A 98 -8.17 -23.79 30.47
C ASN A 98 -8.61 -22.51 29.72
N GLN A 99 -8.68 -21.37 30.42
CA GLN A 99 -9.05 -20.09 29.80
C GLN A 99 -8.39 -18.90 30.50
N VAL A 100 -8.43 -17.74 29.84
CA VAL A 100 -8.00 -16.47 30.41
C VAL A 100 -9.24 -15.65 30.74
N LEU A 101 -9.32 -15.19 31.99
CA LEU A 101 -10.40 -14.35 32.52
C LEU A 101 -9.87 -12.95 32.80
N PHE A 102 -10.73 -11.95 32.60
CA PHE A 102 -10.41 -10.56 32.90
C PHE A 102 -11.49 -9.95 33.77
N GLU A 103 -11.10 -9.26 34.83
CA GLU A 103 -11.99 -8.52 35.72
C GLU A 103 -11.59 -7.07 35.88
N GLY A 104 -12.57 -6.17 36.06
CA GLY A 104 -12.33 -4.74 36.33
C GLY A 104 -11.97 -3.90 35.12
N MET A 105 -12.23 -4.38 33.90
CA MET A 105 -11.90 -3.69 32.66
C MET A 105 -13.12 -3.07 31.96
N THR A 106 -12.92 -1.90 31.33
CA THR A 106 -13.91 -1.25 30.45
C THR A 106 -13.57 -1.42 28.96
N VAL A 107 -12.35 -1.83 28.64
CA VAL A 107 -11.87 -2.05 27.26
C VAL A 107 -12.32 -3.43 26.77
N ARG A 108 -12.62 -3.54 25.45
CA ARG A 108 -13.06 -4.81 24.86
C ARG A 108 -11.99 -5.91 25.00
N GLU A 109 -12.37 -7.01 25.58
CA GLU A 109 -11.53 -8.19 25.84
C GLU A 109 -10.80 -8.75 24.61
N ALA A 110 -11.47 -8.76 23.46
CA ALA A 110 -10.91 -9.25 22.19
C ALA A 110 -9.55 -8.58 21.84
N ARG A 111 -9.37 -7.31 22.21
CA ARG A 111 -8.11 -6.57 21.94
C ARG A 111 -6.91 -7.15 22.72
N PHE A 112 -7.16 -7.69 23.90
CA PHE A 112 -6.12 -8.33 24.71
C PHE A 112 -5.83 -9.73 24.22
N ARG A 113 -6.88 -10.52 23.92
CA ARG A 113 -6.74 -11.91 23.46
C ARG A 113 -5.90 -12.04 22.19
N GLU A 114 -6.01 -11.10 21.26
CA GLU A 114 -5.19 -11.08 20.03
C GLU A 114 -3.70 -10.79 20.28
N LYS A 115 -3.39 -9.96 21.28
CA LYS A 115 -2.03 -9.50 21.58
C LYS A 115 -1.31 -10.32 22.64
N LEU A 116 -2.04 -11.16 23.38
CA LEU A 116 -1.47 -12.06 24.37
C LEU A 116 -1.08 -13.38 23.71
N GLU A 117 0.19 -13.76 23.82
CA GLU A 117 0.72 -15.03 23.30
C GLU A 117 0.37 -16.24 24.16
N ILE A 118 -0.78 -16.18 24.88
CA ILE A 118 -1.26 -17.22 25.77
C ILE A 118 -2.50 -17.86 25.15
N LYS A 119 -2.42 -19.17 24.89
CA LYS A 119 -3.51 -19.94 24.28
C LYS A 119 -4.00 -21.05 25.20
N SER A 120 -5.31 -21.29 25.23
CA SER A 120 -5.89 -22.43 25.90
C SER A 120 -5.23 -23.75 25.46
N GLY A 121 -5.04 -24.67 26.41
CA GLY A 121 -4.35 -25.93 26.19
C GLY A 121 -2.82 -25.89 26.35
N GLN A 122 -2.23 -24.73 26.53
CA GLN A 122 -0.78 -24.59 26.82
C GLN A 122 -0.50 -24.72 28.31
N ARG A 123 0.71 -25.13 28.67
CA ARG A 123 1.16 -25.10 30.07
C ARG A 123 1.46 -23.68 30.52
N ILE A 124 1.02 -23.36 31.74
CA ILE A 124 1.24 -22.05 32.35
C ILE A 124 2.68 -22.02 32.91
N LYS A 125 3.51 -21.16 32.28
CA LYS A 125 4.88 -20.92 32.73
C LYS A 125 4.91 -19.73 33.68
N PRO A 126 5.65 -19.74 34.80
CA PRO A 126 5.72 -18.61 35.74
C PRO A 126 6.02 -17.28 35.05
N ASN A 127 6.99 -17.24 34.15
CA ASN A 127 7.37 -16.05 33.39
C ASN A 127 6.31 -15.57 32.36
N SER A 128 5.33 -16.44 31.99
CA SER A 128 4.29 -16.06 31.02
C SER A 128 3.25 -15.12 31.62
N LEU A 129 2.97 -15.24 32.91
CA LEU A 129 2.05 -14.36 33.64
C LEU A 129 2.58 -12.94 33.73
N ASP A 130 3.86 -12.79 34.12
CA ASP A 130 4.51 -11.49 34.21
C ASP A 130 4.61 -10.80 32.85
N LYS A 131 4.96 -11.56 31.78
CA LYS A 131 4.97 -11.04 30.43
C LYS A 131 3.60 -10.57 29.99
N ALA A 132 2.55 -11.36 30.26
CA ALA A 132 1.19 -11.00 29.94
C ALA A 132 0.71 -9.77 30.70
N SER A 133 0.96 -9.71 32.02
CA SER A 133 0.64 -8.54 32.86
C SER A 133 1.32 -7.27 32.36
N ARG A 134 2.60 -7.35 31.99
CA ARG A 134 3.33 -6.24 31.38
C ARG A 134 2.72 -5.84 30.05
N LYS A 135 2.34 -6.80 29.20
CA LYS A 135 1.71 -6.54 27.91
C LYS A 135 0.35 -5.87 28.04
N ILE A 136 -0.47 -6.33 28.99
CA ILE A 136 -1.74 -5.67 29.32
C ILE A 136 -1.47 -4.24 29.80
N THR A 137 -0.51 -4.05 30.71
CA THR A 137 -0.12 -2.71 31.21
C THR A 137 0.32 -1.79 30.05
N GLU A 138 1.11 -2.30 29.08
CA GLU A 138 1.49 -1.53 27.89
C GLU A 138 0.27 -1.07 27.09
N ILE A 139 -0.68 -1.98 26.82
CA ILE A 139 -1.91 -1.68 26.06
C ILE A 139 -2.74 -0.59 26.77
N TYR A 140 -2.85 -0.66 28.09
CA TYR A 140 -3.55 0.35 28.87
C TYR A 140 -2.82 1.71 28.87
N LYS A 141 -1.47 1.69 28.95
CA LYS A 141 -0.68 2.93 28.81
C LYS A 141 -0.83 3.58 27.45
N GLU A 142 -0.90 2.80 26.36
CA GLU A 142 -1.21 3.30 25.01
C GLU A 142 -2.60 3.98 24.98
N ASP A 143 -3.54 3.54 25.81
CA ASP A 143 -4.88 4.13 25.92
C ASP A 143 -4.95 5.32 26.91
N GLY A 144 -3.84 5.64 27.58
CA GLY A 144 -3.72 6.78 28.49
C GLY A 144 -3.94 6.46 29.97
N TYR A 145 -3.95 5.19 30.37
CA TYR A 145 -4.06 4.75 31.76
C TYR A 145 -2.66 4.48 32.34
N PHE A 146 -1.94 5.53 32.72
CA PHE A 146 -0.55 5.40 33.17
C PHE A 146 -0.39 4.70 34.52
N ASN A 147 -1.42 4.78 35.38
CA ASN A 147 -1.42 4.22 36.73
C ASN A 147 -2.24 2.91 36.82
N VAL A 148 -2.38 2.18 35.69
CA VAL A 148 -3.07 0.91 35.69
C VAL A 148 -2.33 -0.12 36.51
N GLU A 149 -3.04 -0.83 37.37
CA GLU A 149 -2.52 -1.96 38.16
C GLU A 149 -3.09 -3.25 37.56
N VAL A 150 -2.21 -4.18 37.21
CA VAL A 150 -2.60 -5.48 36.62
C VAL A 150 -2.04 -6.58 37.51
N LEU A 151 -2.93 -7.29 38.17
CA LEU A 151 -2.59 -8.44 38.98
C LEU A 151 -2.99 -9.72 38.25
N SER A 152 -2.12 -10.70 38.21
CA SER A 152 -2.39 -12.00 37.63
C SER A 152 -2.46 -13.07 38.72
N SER A 153 -3.43 -13.94 38.66
CA SER A 153 -3.57 -15.09 39.54
C SER A 153 -3.98 -16.34 38.77
N VAL A 154 -3.54 -17.49 39.27
CA VAL A 154 -3.94 -18.78 38.73
C VAL A 154 -5.07 -19.30 39.64
N VAL A 155 -6.23 -19.56 39.05
CA VAL A 155 -7.44 -19.95 39.79
C VAL A 155 -7.97 -21.31 39.31
N VAL A 156 -8.70 -21.99 40.18
CA VAL A 156 -9.34 -23.24 39.82
C VAL A 156 -10.57 -22.95 38.94
N PRO A 157 -10.78 -23.65 37.81
CA PRO A 157 -11.96 -23.47 36.99
C PRO A 157 -13.24 -23.68 37.75
N GLN A 158 -14.22 -22.80 37.66
CA GLN A 158 -15.51 -22.90 38.29
C GLN A 158 -16.50 -23.77 37.51
N ASP A 159 -16.27 -23.97 36.19
CA ASP A 159 -17.12 -24.78 35.34
C ASP A 159 -16.88 -26.29 35.55
N THR A 160 -17.90 -26.97 35.99
CA THR A 160 -17.91 -28.39 36.39
C THR A 160 -17.80 -29.39 35.24
N ILE A 161 -17.71 -28.96 34.00
CA ILE A 161 -17.76 -29.86 32.82
C ILE A 161 -16.36 -30.43 32.49
N VAL A 162 -15.27 -29.76 32.88
CA VAL A 162 -13.90 -30.22 32.64
C VAL A 162 -13.15 -30.40 33.97
N ARG A 163 -13.49 -31.47 34.70
CA ARG A 163 -12.64 -31.92 35.82
C ARG A 163 -11.37 -32.57 35.28
N VAL A 164 -10.42 -31.76 34.94
CA VAL A 164 -9.04 -32.21 34.81
C VAL A 164 -8.30 -31.56 35.99
N ASP A 165 -7.87 -32.37 36.98
CA ASP A 165 -7.29 -31.91 38.26
C ASP A 165 -6.08 -30.97 38.11
N TYR A 166 -5.51 -30.86 36.90
CA TYR A 166 -4.35 -30.03 36.55
C TYR A 166 -4.69 -28.84 35.65
N ALA A 167 -5.96 -28.61 35.29
CA ALA A 167 -6.36 -27.43 34.52
C ALA A 167 -6.55 -26.24 35.47
N ARG A 168 -6.11 -25.06 35.03
CA ARG A 168 -6.25 -23.80 35.75
C ARG A 168 -6.67 -22.70 34.81
N ASP A 169 -7.40 -21.73 35.36
CA ASP A 169 -7.67 -20.45 34.67
C ASP A 169 -6.64 -19.40 35.10
N ILE A 170 -6.31 -18.49 34.21
CA ILE A 170 -5.57 -17.28 34.56
C ILE A 170 -6.57 -16.15 34.70
N LEU A 171 -6.62 -15.52 35.84
CA LEU A 171 -7.43 -14.34 36.11
C LEU A 171 -6.52 -13.12 36.15
N PHE A 172 -6.78 -12.14 35.25
CA PHE A 172 -6.20 -10.81 35.32
C PHE A 172 -7.20 -9.86 35.96
N THR A 173 -6.88 -9.37 37.15
CA THR A 173 -7.63 -8.33 37.85
C THR A 173 -7.00 -6.99 37.52
N ILE A 174 -7.77 -6.11 36.87
CA ILE A 174 -7.30 -4.85 36.32
C ILE A 174 -7.97 -3.71 37.08
N LYS A 175 -7.16 -2.81 37.60
CA LYS A 175 -7.61 -1.55 38.17
C LYS A 175 -7.15 -0.42 37.28
N GLU A 176 -8.05 0.07 36.43
CA GLU A 176 -7.73 1.00 35.36
C GLU A 176 -7.25 2.36 35.87
N ASN A 177 -7.74 2.80 37.04
CA ASN A 177 -7.48 4.13 37.60
C ASN A 177 -7.90 5.28 36.65
N LYS A 178 -7.32 6.47 36.76
CA LYS A 178 -7.66 7.63 35.94
C LYS A 178 -6.99 7.55 34.56
N LYS A 179 -7.75 7.96 33.54
CA LYS A 179 -7.27 8.15 32.18
C LYS A 179 -6.73 9.57 32.01
N TYR A 180 -5.47 9.67 31.60
CA TYR A 180 -4.80 10.95 31.38
C TYR A 180 -4.74 11.31 29.89
N GLN A 181 -4.80 12.60 29.57
CA GLN A 181 -4.72 13.13 28.21
C GLN A 181 -3.61 14.15 28.09
N LEU A 182 -2.77 14.02 27.04
CA LEU A 182 -1.74 15.01 26.75
C LEU A 182 -2.38 16.33 26.28
N LYS A 183 -2.49 17.30 27.17
CA LYS A 183 -3.05 18.63 26.87
C LYS A 183 -1.97 19.62 26.45
N ASN A 184 -0.77 19.56 27.04
CA ASN A 184 0.28 20.52 26.78
C ASN A 184 1.59 19.84 26.38
N ILE A 185 2.33 20.48 25.46
CA ILE A 185 3.70 20.16 25.09
C ILE A 185 4.49 21.47 25.16
N VAL A 186 5.50 21.51 26.00
CA VAL A 186 6.34 22.69 26.25
C VAL A 186 7.77 22.35 25.91
N PHE A 187 8.43 23.25 25.18
CA PHE A 187 9.84 23.15 24.88
C PHE A 187 10.58 24.22 25.68
N GLU A 188 11.75 23.87 26.21
CA GLU A 188 12.67 24.75 26.87
C GLU A 188 14.03 24.73 26.17
N GLY A 189 14.65 25.90 25.99
CA GLY A 189 15.88 26.03 25.24
C GLY A 189 15.71 26.31 23.74
N ASN A 190 14.48 26.41 23.27
CA ASN A 190 14.15 26.69 21.87
C ASN A 190 14.16 28.20 21.56
N ASN A 191 15.31 28.72 21.15
CA ASN A 191 15.47 30.13 20.78
C ASN A 191 15.16 30.39 19.29
N SER A 192 15.48 29.41 18.42
CA SER A 192 15.36 29.56 16.95
C SER A 192 13.94 29.32 16.44
N PHE A 193 13.15 28.47 17.12
CA PHE A 193 11.81 28.11 16.66
C PHE A 193 10.78 28.19 17.78
N SER A 194 9.58 28.63 17.41
CA SER A 194 8.48 28.72 18.37
C SER A 194 7.97 27.33 18.78
N ASN A 195 7.44 27.19 20.00
CA ASN A 195 6.76 25.99 20.49
C ASN A 195 5.64 25.49 19.53
N ARG A 196 4.97 26.41 18.82
CA ARG A 196 3.95 26.06 17.84
C ARG A 196 4.54 25.34 16.61
N LYS A 197 5.73 25.78 16.13
CA LYS A 197 6.41 25.11 14.99
C LYS A 197 6.89 23.75 15.45
N LEU A 198 7.59 23.63 16.58
CA LEU A 198 8.13 22.37 17.07
C LEU A 198 7.04 21.32 17.36
N ARG A 199 5.88 21.74 17.89
CA ARG A 199 4.74 20.83 18.07
C ARG A 199 4.17 20.26 16.76
N LYS A 200 4.35 20.95 15.63
CA LYS A 200 3.95 20.42 14.33
C LYS A 200 4.89 19.31 13.85
N GLU A 201 6.17 19.41 14.19
CA GLU A 201 7.18 18.43 13.80
C GLU A 201 7.04 17.10 14.55
N LEU A 202 6.44 17.10 15.74
CA LEU A 202 6.06 15.87 16.42
C LEU A 202 4.91 15.19 15.64
N SER A 203 5.19 14.15 14.86
CA SER A 203 4.21 13.53 13.96
C SER A 203 3.17 12.72 14.72
N ASN A 204 3.60 11.96 15.71
CA ASN A 204 2.79 10.99 16.45
C ASN A 204 2.24 11.58 17.76
N THR A 205 3.03 12.41 18.44
CA THR A 205 2.70 12.98 19.75
C THR A 205 1.99 14.32 19.57
N LYS A 206 0.67 14.32 19.72
CA LYS A 206 -0.18 15.51 19.51
C LYS A 206 -0.92 15.88 20.78
N GLN A 207 -1.15 17.19 20.96
CA GLN A 207 -2.02 17.69 22.02
C GLN A 207 -3.48 17.32 21.75
N LYS A 208 -4.18 16.74 22.72
CA LYS A 208 -5.58 16.39 22.60
C LYS A 208 -6.44 17.58 22.98
N LYS A 209 -7.32 17.99 22.06
CA LYS A 209 -8.31 19.05 22.24
C LYS A 209 -9.72 18.47 22.12
N TRP A 210 -10.73 19.14 22.60
CA TRP A 210 -12.12 18.66 22.61
C TRP A 210 -12.65 18.30 21.20
N TRP A 211 -12.14 18.91 20.13
CA TRP A 211 -12.53 18.60 18.73
C TRP A 211 -11.59 17.63 18.02
N THR A 212 -10.52 17.15 18.67
CA THR A 212 -9.53 16.25 18.08
C THR A 212 -9.73 14.81 18.59
N PHE A 213 -10.93 14.25 18.41
CA PHE A 213 -11.27 12.91 18.89
C PHE A 213 -10.45 11.80 18.23
N TRP A 214 -9.85 12.06 17.06
CA TRP A 214 -8.97 11.12 16.33
C TRP A 214 -7.52 11.11 16.81
N VAL A 215 -7.11 12.05 17.65
CA VAL A 215 -5.74 12.09 18.17
C VAL A 215 -5.54 10.96 19.17
N LYS A 216 -4.53 10.13 18.93
CA LYS A 216 -4.13 9.04 19.82
C LYS A 216 -3.63 9.59 21.17
N ASN A 217 -3.67 8.78 22.20
CA ASN A 217 -3.10 9.12 23.48
C ASN A 217 -1.56 9.11 23.40
N TYR A 218 -0.90 9.71 24.40
CA TYR A 218 0.56 9.71 24.49
C TYR A 218 1.09 8.27 24.65
N ASP A 219 2.09 7.94 23.86
CA ASP A 219 2.81 6.68 23.91
C ASP A 219 4.33 6.96 23.91
N PRO A 220 5.07 6.52 24.94
CA PRO A 220 6.52 6.72 25.02
C PRO A 220 7.33 6.17 23.85
N LYS A 221 6.86 5.08 23.20
CA LYS A 221 7.54 4.48 22.04
C LYS A 221 7.45 5.41 20.83
N THR A 222 6.25 5.88 20.51
CA THR A 222 6.05 6.80 19.38
C THR A 222 6.68 8.17 19.64
N PHE A 223 6.79 8.59 20.91
CA PHE A 223 7.51 9.83 21.26
C PHE A 223 9.02 9.70 21.02
N ASN A 224 9.63 8.53 21.18
CA ASN A 224 11.04 8.33 20.81
C ASN A 224 11.26 8.49 19.30
N GLU A 225 10.32 8.09 18.47
CA GLU A 225 10.35 8.37 17.04
C GLU A 225 10.24 9.87 16.76
N ASP A 226 9.34 10.56 17.47
CA ASP A 226 9.19 12.01 17.36
C ASP A 226 10.44 12.78 17.80
N LYS A 227 11.18 12.28 18.81
CA LYS A 227 12.51 12.86 19.18
C LYS A 227 13.51 12.76 18.03
N ALA A 228 13.52 11.63 17.31
CA ALA A 228 14.36 11.47 16.13
C ALA A 228 13.93 12.44 15.00
N THR A 229 12.63 12.60 14.78
CA THR A 229 12.07 13.54 13.80
C THR A 229 12.43 14.99 14.16
N LEU A 230 12.32 15.35 15.45
CA LEU A 230 12.69 16.68 15.94
C LEU A 230 14.20 16.94 15.76
N THR A 231 15.03 15.94 16.02
CA THR A 231 16.48 16.02 15.79
C THR A 231 16.78 16.24 14.31
N SER A 232 16.16 15.46 13.43
CA SER A 232 16.30 15.62 11.99
C SER A 232 15.83 16.99 11.51
N PHE A 233 14.71 17.49 12.04
CA PHE A 233 14.22 18.83 11.73
C PHE A 233 15.27 19.91 12.06
N TYR A 234 15.81 19.92 13.27
CA TYR A 234 16.84 20.90 13.66
C TYR A 234 18.12 20.76 12.83
N GLN A 235 18.55 19.53 12.56
CA GLN A 235 19.71 19.26 11.70
C GLN A 235 19.49 19.71 10.26
N ASN A 236 18.25 19.68 9.74
CA ASN A 236 17.91 20.19 8.42
C ASN A 236 17.82 21.72 8.38
N GLU A 237 17.60 22.36 9.52
CA GLU A 237 17.57 23.83 9.67
C GLU A 237 18.93 24.41 10.13
N GLY A 238 20.00 23.66 9.98
CA GLY A 238 21.36 24.11 10.23
C GLY A 238 21.96 23.75 11.61
N HIS A 239 21.19 23.28 12.54
CA HIS A 239 21.63 22.99 13.91
C HIS A 239 22.18 21.55 14.02
N ARG A 240 23.37 21.31 13.49
CA ARG A 240 24.02 19.99 13.46
C ARG A 240 24.15 19.34 14.84
N ASP A 241 24.50 20.13 15.86
CA ASP A 241 24.81 19.65 17.20
C ASP A 241 23.57 19.64 18.12
N PHE A 242 22.39 19.74 17.55
CA PHE A 242 21.12 19.68 18.29
C PHE A 242 21.03 18.42 19.15
N ARG A 243 20.56 18.59 20.39
CA ARG A 243 20.31 17.49 21.33
C ARG A 243 19.05 17.73 22.14
N VAL A 244 18.31 16.67 22.39
CA VAL A 244 17.29 16.63 23.44
C VAL A 244 17.99 16.23 24.73
N LEU A 245 18.03 17.14 25.71
CA LEU A 245 18.71 16.94 26.97
C LEU A 245 17.92 16.06 27.93
N SER A 246 16.62 16.34 28.06
CA SER A 246 15.71 15.57 28.90
C SER A 246 14.27 15.73 28.45
N ASP A 247 13.46 14.76 28.79
CA ASP A 247 12.01 14.84 28.66
C ASP A 247 11.36 14.38 29.97
N SER A 248 10.27 15.04 30.35
CA SER A 248 9.52 14.72 31.55
C SER A 248 8.03 14.86 31.33
N LEU A 249 7.25 13.97 31.96
CA LEU A 249 5.80 14.02 31.99
C LEU A 249 5.33 14.56 33.33
N ILE A 250 4.70 15.71 33.31
CA ILE A 250 4.08 16.30 34.49
C ILE A 250 2.62 15.89 34.50
N VAL A 251 2.21 15.19 35.56
CA VAL A 251 0.83 14.72 35.75
C VAL A 251 0.09 15.74 36.59
N ASN A 252 -1.06 16.21 36.08
CA ASN A 252 -2.00 17.01 36.87
C ASN A 252 -3.20 16.10 37.21
N GLU A 253 -3.34 15.77 38.49
CA GLU A 253 -4.39 14.87 38.97
C GLU A 253 -5.77 15.53 39.02
N GLU A 254 -5.83 16.88 39.15
CA GLU A 254 -7.08 17.61 39.26
C GLU A 254 -7.90 17.52 37.97
N ASP A 255 -7.28 17.75 36.83
CA ASP A 255 -7.94 17.77 35.53
C ASP A 255 -7.60 16.58 34.62
N SER A 256 -6.93 15.57 35.19
CA SER A 256 -6.47 14.35 34.50
C SER A 256 -5.68 14.66 33.19
N SER A 257 -4.81 15.67 33.25
CA SER A 257 -3.99 16.10 32.14
C SER A 257 -2.52 15.76 32.31
N LEU A 258 -1.86 15.61 31.14
CA LEU A 258 -0.40 15.49 31.04
C LEU A 258 0.17 16.73 30.37
N THR A 259 1.29 17.19 30.89
CA THR A 259 2.17 18.15 30.21
C THR A 259 3.49 17.46 29.92
N LEU A 260 3.86 17.38 28.65
CA LEU A 260 5.16 16.88 28.21
C LEU A 260 6.10 18.08 28.12
N GLN A 261 7.14 18.10 28.96
CA GLN A 261 8.19 19.09 28.98
C GLN A 261 9.44 18.50 28.33
N ILE A 262 9.97 19.19 27.33
CA ILE A 262 11.11 18.75 26.53
C ILE A 262 12.19 19.82 26.62
N GLN A 263 13.31 19.48 27.22
CA GLN A 263 14.46 20.36 27.32
C GLN A 263 15.44 20.07 26.19
N ILE A 264 15.78 21.09 25.40
CA ILE A 264 16.62 20.97 24.23
C ILE A 264 17.84 21.91 24.29
N GLU A 265 18.88 21.53 23.60
CA GLU A 265 20.05 22.36 23.29
C GLU A 265 20.16 22.46 21.75
N GLU A 266 19.99 23.67 21.21
CA GLU A 266 19.96 23.86 19.75
C GLU A 266 21.36 23.79 19.12
N GLY A 267 22.41 24.22 19.84
CA GLY A 267 23.72 24.40 19.27
C GLY A 267 23.79 25.56 18.26
N PRO A 268 24.94 25.84 17.68
CA PRO A 268 25.09 26.86 16.66
C PRO A 268 24.47 26.43 15.34
N LYS A 269 24.24 27.44 14.49
CA LYS A 269 23.78 27.24 13.12
C LYS A 269 25.02 27.20 12.21
N TYR A 270 25.12 26.10 11.42
CA TYR A 270 26.31 25.88 10.60
C TYR A 270 26.03 26.12 9.10
N TYR A 271 27.10 26.58 8.41
CA TYR A 271 27.14 26.81 6.98
C TYR A 271 28.35 26.09 6.37
N TYR A 272 28.20 25.55 5.17
CA TYR A 272 29.33 24.94 4.48
C TYR A 272 30.32 25.98 4.00
N ARG A 273 31.63 25.73 4.23
CA ARG A 273 32.71 26.61 3.77
C ARG A 273 33.46 26.01 2.59
N ASN A 274 34.03 24.82 2.76
CA ASN A 274 34.80 24.15 1.70
C ASN A 274 34.38 22.70 1.53
N PHE A 275 34.46 22.21 0.27
CA PHE A 275 34.32 20.81 -0.09
C PHE A 275 35.60 20.31 -0.75
N ILE A 276 36.20 19.26 -0.20
CA ILE A 276 37.44 18.65 -0.66
C ILE A 276 37.16 17.21 -1.01
N PHE A 277 37.59 16.75 -2.19
CA PHE A 277 37.46 15.38 -2.64
C PHE A 277 38.86 14.76 -2.76
N GLU A 278 39.04 13.58 -2.14
CA GLU A 278 40.29 12.83 -2.18
C GLU A 278 40.01 11.36 -2.56
N GLY A 279 40.88 10.77 -3.38
CA GLY A 279 40.75 9.39 -3.81
C GLY A 279 39.81 9.14 -4.97
N ASN A 280 39.15 10.17 -5.53
CA ASN A 280 38.25 10.07 -6.67
C ASN A 280 39.02 10.02 -7.98
N GLN A 281 39.07 8.84 -8.64
CA GLN A 281 39.66 8.64 -9.97
C GLN A 281 38.59 8.37 -11.05
N ILE A 282 37.44 7.80 -10.67
CA ILE A 282 36.37 7.36 -11.56
C ILE A 282 35.40 8.52 -11.88
N ALA A 283 35.16 9.43 -10.92
CA ALA A 283 34.33 10.60 -11.10
C ALA A 283 35.16 11.87 -10.98
N GLU A 284 35.03 12.74 -11.96
CA GLU A 284 35.70 14.04 -11.94
C GLU A 284 35.15 14.96 -10.86
N LYS A 285 35.98 15.87 -10.37
CA LYS A 285 35.60 16.81 -9.30
C LYS A 285 34.38 17.64 -9.69
N GLU A 286 34.26 18.03 -10.95
CA GLU A 286 33.13 18.80 -11.48
C GLU A 286 31.83 17.97 -11.47
N GLU A 287 31.91 16.67 -11.76
CA GLU A 287 30.78 15.74 -11.67
C GLU A 287 30.35 15.59 -10.20
N LEU A 288 31.29 15.38 -9.29
CA LEU A 288 31.04 15.25 -7.85
C LEU A 288 30.41 16.53 -7.25
N ASN A 289 30.89 17.70 -7.65
CA ASN A 289 30.29 18.98 -7.22
C ASN A 289 28.84 19.14 -7.71
N ARG A 290 28.53 18.70 -8.94
CA ARG A 290 27.14 18.71 -9.43
C ARG A 290 26.25 17.74 -8.66
N LEU A 291 26.75 16.54 -8.35
CA LEU A 291 26.03 15.52 -7.59
C LEU A 291 25.83 15.95 -6.12
N LEU A 292 26.80 16.70 -5.57
CA LEU A 292 26.70 17.26 -4.24
C LEU A 292 25.51 18.21 -4.12
N GLY A 293 25.30 19.07 -5.13
CA GLY A 293 24.16 20.00 -5.18
C GLY A 293 24.14 21.02 -4.04
N MET A 294 25.28 21.23 -3.37
CA MET A 294 25.49 22.18 -2.28
C MET A 294 26.69 23.04 -2.61
N GLN A 295 26.70 24.29 -2.17
CA GLN A 295 27.76 25.27 -2.43
C GLN A 295 28.30 25.87 -1.12
N SER A 296 29.46 26.51 -1.21
CA SER A 296 29.99 27.30 -0.10
C SER A 296 29.01 28.43 0.27
N GLY A 297 28.71 28.59 1.54
CA GLY A 297 27.72 29.52 2.07
C GLY A 297 26.33 28.91 2.27
N ASP A 298 26.05 27.73 1.73
CA ASP A 298 24.77 27.05 1.99
C ASP A 298 24.67 26.60 3.44
N MET A 299 23.47 26.66 3.97
CA MET A 299 23.17 26.20 5.31
C MET A 299 23.27 24.67 5.38
N TYR A 300 23.83 24.18 6.49
CA TYR A 300 23.86 22.72 6.74
C TYR A 300 22.46 22.13 6.78
N SER A 301 22.26 21.06 6.05
CA SER A 301 21.06 20.22 6.11
C SER A 301 21.48 18.76 6.05
N LYS A 302 21.17 18.01 7.10
CA LYS A 302 21.51 16.59 7.18
C LYS A 302 20.88 15.78 6.09
N GLU A 303 19.60 16.00 5.81
CA GLU A 303 18.86 15.29 4.76
C GLU A 303 19.46 15.53 3.37
N GLN A 304 19.74 16.80 3.04
CA GLN A 304 20.36 17.15 1.77
C GLN A 304 21.78 16.57 1.69
N PHE A 305 22.53 16.62 2.78
CA PHE A 305 23.89 16.07 2.86
C PHE A 305 23.87 14.54 2.64
N ASP A 306 23.06 13.81 3.40
CA ASP A 306 22.96 12.36 3.32
C ASP A 306 22.50 11.93 1.92
N LYS A 307 21.51 12.61 1.35
CA LYS A 307 21.04 12.39 -0.03
C LYS A 307 22.15 12.61 -1.05
N SER A 308 22.87 13.70 -0.93
CA SER A 308 23.95 14.02 -1.87
C SER A 308 25.07 13.00 -1.83
N VAL A 309 25.47 12.56 -0.64
CA VAL A 309 26.55 11.60 -0.44
C VAL A 309 26.10 10.18 -0.80
N TYR A 310 25.05 9.68 -0.14
CA TYR A 310 24.69 8.27 -0.20
C TYR A 310 23.74 7.93 -1.35
N GLU A 311 22.94 8.88 -1.82
CA GLU A 311 22.04 8.63 -2.95
C GLU A 311 22.61 9.12 -4.28
N ASN A 312 23.18 10.34 -4.33
CA ASN A 312 23.65 10.88 -5.61
C ASN A 312 25.07 10.40 -5.96
N MET A 313 26.07 10.67 -5.12
CA MET A 313 27.46 10.31 -5.40
C MET A 313 27.65 8.79 -5.45
N MET A 314 27.24 8.08 -4.38
CA MET A 314 27.45 6.63 -4.30
C MET A 314 26.66 5.86 -5.36
N SER A 315 25.42 6.29 -5.70
CA SER A 315 24.67 5.64 -6.76
C SER A 315 25.37 5.76 -8.12
N THR A 316 26.01 6.89 -8.38
CA THR A 316 26.77 7.09 -9.62
C THR A 316 27.93 6.11 -9.73
N TYR A 317 28.69 5.89 -8.66
CA TYR A 317 29.75 4.87 -8.62
C TYR A 317 29.17 3.46 -8.81
N GLN A 318 28.08 3.14 -8.11
CA GLN A 318 27.43 1.84 -8.19
C GLN A 318 26.82 1.59 -9.57
N ASP A 319 26.38 2.64 -10.28
CA ASP A 319 25.89 2.51 -11.65
C ASP A 319 27.00 2.32 -12.70
N LYS A 320 28.21 2.78 -12.37
CA LYS A 320 29.41 2.54 -13.19
C LYS A 320 30.06 1.18 -12.89
N GLY A 321 29.49 0.39 -11.93
CA GLY A 321 29.93 -0.95 -11.57
C GLY A 321 30.77 -1.03 -10.29
N TYR A 322 31.00 0.06 -9.58
CA TYR A 322 31.84 0.12 -8.38
C TYR A 322 30.99 -0.07 -7.12
N ILE A 323 30.42 -1.26 -6.97
CA ILE A 323 29.47 -1.55 -5.89
C ILE A 323 30.10 -1.50 -4.48
N PHE A 324 31.37 -1.86 -4.37
CA PHE A 324 32.11 -1.84 -3.10
C PHE A 324 32.78 -0.51 -2.81
N SER A 325 32.52 0.51 -3.64
CA SER A 325 33.00 1.86 -3.33
C SER A 325 32.40 2.38 -2.04
N SER A 326 33.16 3.18 -1.33
CA SER A 326 32.70 3.89 -0.15
C SER A 326 33.20 5.33 -0.14
N VAL A 327 32.42 6.21 0.43
CA VAL A 327 32.79 7.59 0.68
C VAL A 327 32.66 7.85 2.19
N THR A 328 33.73 8.35 2.78
CA THR A 328 33.74 8.73 4.19
C THR A 328 33.82 10.24 4.27
N PRO A 329 32.72 10.91 4.67
CA PRO A 329 32.76 12.36 4.90
C PRO A 329 33.39 12.69 6.24
N GLU A 330 34.45 13.49 6.22
CA GLU A 330 35.07 14.08 7.41
C GLU A 330 34.59 15.52 7.54
N ILE A 331 33.72 15.79 8.51
CA ILE A 331 33.12 17.12 8.71
C ILE A 331 33.84 17.78 9.90
N VAL A 332 34.60 18.83 9.62
CA VAL A 332 35.42 19.55 10.60
C VAL A 332 34.85 20.96 10.81
N PRO A 333 34.50 21.34 12.04
CA PRO A 333 34.15 22.71 12.35
C PRO A 333 35.31 23.68 12.05
N ALA A 334 35.00 24.76 11.37
CA ALA A 334 35.96 25.77 10.96
C ALA A 334 35.52 27.16 11.43
N GLY A 335 35.82 27.47 12.68
CA GLY A 335 35.31 28.65 13.37
C GLY A 335 34.07 28.35 14.21
N GLN A 336 33.17 29.35 14.39
CA GLN A 336 31.99 29.22 15.26
C GLN A 336 30.75 28.67 14.55
N ASP A 337 30.67 28.87 13.24
CA ASP A 337 29.44 28.60 12.43
C ASP A 337 29.71 27.99 11.06
N SER A 338 30.93 27.58 10.76
CA SER A 338 31.34 27.08 9.45
C SER A 338 31.81 25.64 9.50
N LEU A 339 31.57 24.88 8.41
CA LEU A 339 31.99 23.49 8.26
C LEU A 339 32.85 23.33 7.01
N ASP A 340 34.00 22.70 7.14
CA ASP A 340 34.76 22.12 6.03
C ASP A 340 34.40 20.63 5.94
N VAL A 341 34.14 20.18 4.73
CA VAL A 341 33.81 18.78 4.45
C VAL A 341 34.82 18.17 3.51
N LYS A 342 35.47 17.11 3.95
CA LYS A 342 36.41 16.35 3.14
C LYS A 342 35.77 14.98 2.86
N PHE A 343 35.62 14.66 1.60
CA PHE A 343 35.13 13.35 1.14
C PHE A 343 36.31 12.47 0.75
N VAL A 344 36.52 11.39 1.49
CA VAL A 344 37.56 10.40 1.19
C VAL A 344 36.89 9.21 0.49
N PHE A 345 37.27 8.99 -0.79
CA PHE A 345 36.75 7.92 -1.62
C PHE A 345 37.66 6.71 -1.57
N ASN A 346 37.05 5.54 -1.37
CA ASN A 346 37.65 4.26 -1.67
C ASN A 346 36.80 3.62 -2.79
N GLU A 347 37.29 3.67 -4.01
CA GLU A 347 36.50 3.35 -5.20
C GLU A 347 36.34 1.83 -5.42
N GLY A 348 37.30 1.02 -4.94
CA GLY A 348 37.28 -0.43 -5.12
C GLY A 348 37.44 -0.85 -6.58
N ASN A 349 37.04 -2.08 -6.89
CA ASN A 349 37.10 -2.65 -8.24
C ASN A 349 35.77 -2.56 -8.97
N LYS A 350 35.85 -2.54 -10.31
CA LYS A 350 34.68 -2.65 -11.18
C LYS A 350 34.17 -4.08 -11.16
N VAL A 351 32.86 -4.22 -10.93
CA VAL A 351 32.22 -5.51 -10.66
C VAL A 351 31.27 -5.89 -11.78
N TYR A 352 31.28 -7.17 -12.13
CA TYR A 352 30.43 -7.79 -13.15
C TYR A 352 29.44 -8.78 -12.50
N VAL A 353 28.27 -8.91 -13.11
CA VAL A 353 27.28 -9.91 -12.73
C VAL A 353 27.69 -11.29 -13.28
N GLU A 354 27.93 -12.27 -12.41
CA GLU A 354 28.27 -13.64 -12.85
C GLU A 354 27.00 -14.44 -13.10
N ASN A 355 26.12 -14.58 -12.09
CA ASN A 355 24.87 -15.31 -12.21
C ASN A 355 23.71 -14.53 -11.60
N ILE A 356 22.49 -14.84 -12.06
CA ILE A 356 21.26 -14.29 -11.51
C ILE A 356 20.37 -15.46 -11.10
N PHE A 357 20.02 -15.52 -9.82
CA PHE A 357 19.13 -16.50 -9.23
C PHE A 357 17.77 -15.87 -8.92
N VAL A 358 16.75 -16.70 -8.94
CA VAL A 358 15.40 -16.34 -8.52
C VAL A 358 14.94 -17.43 -7.56
N SER A 359 14.44 -17.03 -6.40
CA SER A 359 13.96 -17.94 -5.37
C SER A 359 12.64 -17.47 -4.74
N GLY A 360 11.87 -18.41 -4.19
CA GLY A 360 10.57 -18.13 -3.56
C GLY A 360 9.37 -18.13 -4.50
N ASN A 361 9.55 -18.37 -5.80
CA ASN A 361 8.48 -18.46 -6.78
C ASN A 361 7.95 -19.91 -6.93
N GLU A 362 6.91 -20.24 -6.17
CA GLU A 362 6.29 -21.58 -6.21
C GLU A 362 5.21 -21.72 -7.30
N LYS A 363 4.43 -20.65 -7.52
CA LYS A 363 3.29 -20.60 -8.46
C LYS A 363 3.66 -19.89 -9.77
N THR A 364 4.42 -18.80 -9.66
CA THR A 364 4.84 -17.99 -10.81
C THR A 364 6.02 -18.63 -11.50
N ARG A 365 5.95 -18.79 -12.80
CA ARG A 365 7.07 -19.32 -13.58
C ARG A 365 8.25 -18.38 -13.56
N GLU A 366 9.45 -18.91 -13.47
CA GLU A 366 10.68 -18.14 -13.37
C GLU A 366 10.88 -17.17 -14.56
N ASN A 367 10.49 -17.59 -15.78
CA ASN A 367 10.58 -16.72 -16.96
C ASN A 367 9.76 -15.43 -16.83
N VAL A 368 8.64 -15.45 -16.08
CA VAL A 368 7.81 -14.25 -15.80
C VAL A 368 8.59 -13.22 -14.99
N ILE A 369 9.48 -13.66 -14.11
CA ILE A 369 10.34 -12.80 -13.31
C ILE A 369 11.55 -12.37 -14.13
N ARG A 370 12.21 -13.32 -14.81
CA ARG A 370 13.45 -13.05 -15.57
C ARG A 370 13.25 -12.04 -16.70
N ARG A 371 12.09 -12.03 -17.36
CA ARG A 371 11.81 -11.08 -18.44
C ARG A 371 11.68 -9.63 -17.98
N GLU A 372 11.49 -9.38 -16.68
CA GLU A 372 11.47 -8.04 -16.11
C GLU A 372 12.85 -7.52 -15.70
N LEU A 373 13.88 -8.39 -15.71
CA LEU A 373 15.23 -8.02 -15.33
C LEU A 373 15.86 -7.07 -16.36
N LYS A 374 16.67 -6.15 -15.85
CA LYS A 374 17.45 -5.18 -16.65
C LYS A 374 18.96 -5.44 -16.61
N LEU A 375 19.37 -6.47 -15.85
CA LEU A 375 20.74 -6.96 -15.75
C LEU A 375 20.79 -8.40 -16.22
N TYR A 376 21.89 -8.76 -16.89
CA TYR A 376 22.12 -10.08 -17.41
C TYR A 376 23.52 -10.58 -16.99
N PRO A 377 23.76 -11.90 -16.92
CA PRO A 377 25.08 -12.44 -16.69
C PRO A 377 26.10 -11.86 -17.69
N GLY A 378 27.24 -11.39 -17.18
CA GLY A 378 28.28 -10.71 -17.94
C GLY A 378 28.15 -9.17 -17.98
N ASP A 379 27.03 -8.62 -17.60
CA ASP A 379 26.87 -7.15 -17.53
C ASP A 379 27.73 -6.55 -16.42
N VAL A 380 28.13 -5.30 -16.64
CA VAL A 380 28.64 -4.45 -15.56
C VAL A 380 27.51 -4.23 -14.56
N PHE A 381 27.79 -4.39 -13.28
CA PHE A 381 26.79 -4.12 -12.24
C PHE A 381 26.29 -2.67 -12.33
N SER A 382 25.01 -2.48 -12.14
CA SER A 382 24.38 -1.16 -12.05
C SER A 382 23.24 -1.20 -11.03
N ARG A 383 23.34 -0.33 -10.02
CA ARG A 383 22.31 -0.21 -8.97
C ARG A 383 20.97 0.22 -9.53
N SER A 384 20.98 1.17 -10.43
CA SER A 384 19.73 1.68 -11.04
C SER A 384 19.02 0.60 -11.83
N LYS A 385 19.74 -0.24 -12.59
CA LYS A 385 19.17 -1.40 -13.29
C LYS A 385 18.66 -2.46 -12.32
N LEU A 386 19.37 -2.71 -11.21
CA LEU A 386 18.94 -3.67 -10.17
C LEU A 386 17.63 -3.21 -9.52
N MET A 387 17.59 -1.97 -9.05
CA MET A 387 16.39 -1.39 -8.42
C MET A 387 15.22 -1.30 -9.39
N ARG A 388 15.52 -1.07 -10.67
CA ARG A 388 14.50 -1.09 -11.71
C ARG A 388 13.96 -2.50 -11.94
N SER A 389 14.80 -3.51 -11.97
CA SER A 389 14.38 -4.92 -12.06
C SER A 389 13.48 -5.28 -10.88
N GLN A 390 13.87 -4.92 -9.65
CA GLN A 390 13.05 -5.11 -8.45
C GLN A 390 11.68 -4.45 -8.60
N ARG A 391 11.65 -3.18 -9.02
CA ARG A 391 10.41 -2.42 -9.22
C ARG A 391 9.54 -3.06 -10.30
N ASP A 392 10.10 -3.44 -11.44
CA ASP A 392 9.36 -4.01 -12.56
C ASP A 392 8.74 -5.37 -12.16
N ILE A 393 9.46 -6.20 -11.37
CA ILE A 393 8.92 -7.43 -10.77
C ILE A 393 7.80 -7.10 -9.76
N TRP A 394 8.00 -6.10 -8.90
CA TRP A 394 7.01 -5.73 -7.88
C TRP A 394 5.72 -5.18 -8.49
N ILE A 395 5.80 -4.42 -9.60
CA ILE A 395 4.66 -3.88 -10.35
C ILE A 395 3.77 -4.99 -10.94
N LEU A 396 4.29 -6.18 -11.20
CA LEU A 396 3.47 -7.33 -11.61
C LEU A 396 2.35 -7.61 -10.62
N ASN A 397 2.53 -7.20 -9.36
CA ASN A 397 1.55 -7.35 -8.28
C ASN A 397 1.26 -8.82 -7.91
N TYR A 398 2.19 -9.73 -8.20
CA TYR A 398 2.09 -11.16 -7.85
C TYR A 398 2.76 -11.47 -6.52
N PHE A 399 3.58 -10.55 -6.01
CA PHE A 399 4.44 -10.71 -4.84
C PHE A 399 4.06 -9.71 -3.75
N ASP A 400 4.16 -10.16 -2.49
CA ASP A 400 4.06 -9.30 -1.31
C ASP A 400 5.40 -8.61 -1.05
N ASN A 401 6.51 -9.29 -1.40
CA ASN A 401 7.84 -8.72 -1.28
C ASN A 401 8.75 -9.18 -2.43
N VAL A 402 9.72 -8.33 -2.80
CA VAL A 402 10.77 -8.61 -3.77
C VAL A 402 12.07 -8.02 -3.23
N ILE A 403 12.98 -8.86 -2.80
CA ILE A 403 14.25 -8.45 -2.18
C ILE A 403 15.40 -8.88 -3.11
N PRO A 404 16.07 -7.92 -3.76
CA PRO A 404 17.31 -8.21 -4.46
C PRO A 404 18.45 -8.32 -3.43
N ASP A 405 19.21 -9.39 -3.50
CA ASP A 405 20.44 -9.59 -2.74
C ASP A 405 21.64 -9.66 -3.68
N VAL A 406 22.78 -9.19 -3.19
CA VAL A 406 24.02 -9.13 -3.97
C VAL A 406 25.12 -9.87 -3.20
N THR A 407 25.47 -11.05 -3.68
CA THR A 407 26.47 -11.91 -3.04
C THR A 407 27.80 -11.80 -3.76
N PRO A 408 28.87 -11.30 -3.11
CA PRO A 408 30.22 -11.28 -3.67
C PRO A 408 30.75 -12.70 -3.91
N ILE A 409 31.39 -12.93 -5.06
CA ILE A 409 32.11 -14.17 -5.39
C ILE A 409 33.61 -13.92 -5.40
N SER A 410 34.03 -12.80 -5.97
CA SER A 410 35.39 -12.31 -6.05
C SER A 410 35.43 -10.80 -5.96
N ASP A 411 36.61 -10.21 -6.01
CA ASP A 411 36.79 -8.76 -5.94
C ASP A 411 36.15 -8.01 -7.14
N ASP A 412 35.83 -8.72 -8.22
CA ASP A 412 35.31 -8.20 -9.48
C ASP A 412 34.01 -8.88 -9.94
N LYS A 413 33.42 -9.81 -9.17
CA LYS A 413 32.23 -10.57 -9.56
C LYS A 413 31.22 -10.73 -8.44
N VAL A 414 29.95 -10.60 -8.79
CA VAL A 414 28.82 -10.82 -7.88
C VAL A 414 27.76 -11.72 -8.50
N ASN A 415 27.08 -12.47 -7.64
CA ASN A 415 25.78 -13.05 -7.96
C ASN A 415 24.66 -12.11 -7.51
N LEU A 416 23.60 -12.09 -8.28
CA LEU A 416 22.36 -11.43 -7.90
C LEU A 416 21.31 -12.49 -7.53
N ASP A 417 20.66 -12.35 -6.42
CA ASP A 417 19.55 -13.21 -6.01
C ASP A 417 18.28 -12.38 -5.81
N PHE A 418 17.22 -12.67 -6.56
CA PHE A 418 15.92 -12.07 -6.40
C PHE A 418 15.04 -13.00 -5.58
N VAL A 419 14.97 -12.73 -4.28
CA VAL A 419 14.10 -13.46 -3.36
C VAL A 419 12.70 -12.84 -3.41
N VAL A 420 11.72 -13.63 -3.84
CA VAL A 420 10.33 -13.18 -3.95
C VAL A 420 9.45 -13.90 -2.94
N GLU A 421 8.49 -13.19 -2.37
CA GLU A 421 7.45 -13.74 -1.52
C GLU A 421 6.11 -13.63 -2.28
N GLU A 422 5.57 -14.76 -2.71
CA GLU A 422 4.34 -14.76 -3.50
C GLU A 422 3.10 -14.46 -2.66
N LYS A 423 2.20 -13.69 -3.22
CA LYS A 423 0.86 -13.45 -2.63
C LYS A 423 0.11 -14.77 -2.47
N LYS A 424 -0.62 -14.90 -1.38
CA LYS A 424 -1.48 -16.07 -1.12
C LYS A 424 -2.44 -16.32 -2.27
N SER A 425 -3.00 -15.25 -2.85
CA SER A 425 -3.84 -15.29 -4.04
C SER A 425 -3.55 -14.09 -4.94
N THR A 426 -3.42 -14.33 -6.24
CA THR A 426 -3.41 -13.33 -7.31
C THR A 426 -4.79 -13.19 -7.96
N GLN A 427 -5.77 -13.94 -7.48
CA GLN A 427 -7.16 -13.85 -7.92
C GLN A 427 -7.85 -12.72 -7.16
N ARG A 428 -8.57 -11.88 -7.88
CA ARG A 428 -9.38 -10.81 -7.33
C ARG A 428 -10.84 -11.04 -7.69
N ILE A 429 -11.68 -10.99 -6.68
CA ILE A 429 -13.12 -10.94 -6.86
C ILE A 429 -13.50 -9.47 -6.73
N ASN A 430 -14.00 -8.89 -7.79
CA ASN A 430 -14.47 -7.53 -7.83
C ASN A 430 -16.00 -7.56 -7.74
N ALA A 431 -16.54 -6.89 -6.74
CA ALA A 431 -17.97 -6.62 -6.65
C ALA A 431 -18.13 -5.12 -6.53
N ASN A 432 -18.97 -4.55 -7.37
CA ASN A 432 -19.28 -3.13 -7.34
C ASN A 432 -20.80 -2.94 -7.23
N LEU A 433 -21.15 -1.88 -6.52
CA LEU A 433 -22.49 -1.34 -6.46
C LEU A 433 -22.38 0.14 -6.85
N GLY A 434 -23.29 0.61 -7.68
CA GLY A 434 -23.30 1.99 -8.11
C GLY A 434 -24.72 2.52 -8.16
N PHE A 435 -24.85 3.81 -8.27
CA PHE A 435 -26.11 4.47 -8.55
C PHE A 435 -25.93 5.39 -9.76
N THR A 436 -26.82 5.30 -10.72
CA THR A 436 -26.85 6.15 -11.90
C THR A 436 -28.24 6.79 -12.02
N GLY A 437 -28.30 8.00 -12.54
CA GLY A 437 -29.58 8.68 -12.79
C GLY A 437 -30.49 7.89 -13.75
N GLU A 438 -29.88 7.15 -14.68
CA GLU A 438 -30.60 6.42 -15.71
C GLU A 438 -31.06 5.01 -15.28
N TYR A 439 -30.13 4.21 -14.79
CA TYR A 439 -30.41 2.81 -14.43
C TYR A 439 -30.56 2.59 -12.92
N GLY A 440 -30.67 3.66 -12.12
CA GLY A 440 -30.80 3.56 -10.68
C GLY A 440 -29.66 2.80 -10.04
N ILE A 441 -29.96 1.76 -9.28
CA ILE A 441 -28.94 0.91 -8.64
C ILE A 441 -28.35 -0.01 -9.71
N THR A 442 -27.05 0.11 -9.93
CA THR A 442 -26.27 -0.77 -10.80
C THR A 442 -25.34 -1.63 -9.94
N GLY A 443 -25.13 -2.85 -10.34
CA GLY A 443 -24.21 -3.73 -9.66
C GLY A 443 -23.45 -4.63 -10.63
N GLY A 444 -22.23 -4.98 -10.24
CA GLY A 444 -21.43 -5.91 -11.03
C GLY A 444 -20.63 -6.84 -10.14
N ALA A 445 -20.32 -7.99 -10.68
CA ALA A 445 -19.39 -8.94 -10.08
C ALA A 445 -18.43 -9.44 -11.15
N GLY A 446 -17.17 -9.60 -10.80
CA GLY A 446 -16.17 -10.13 -11.71
C GLY A 446 -15.11 -10.91 -10.97
N VAL A 447 -14.48 -11.82 -11.72
CA VAL A 447 -13.30 -12.55 -11.24
C VAL A 447 -12.18 -12.25 -12.21
N GLU A 448 -11.08 -11.78 -11.64
CA GLU A 448 -9.85 -11.47 -12.37
C GLU A 448 -8.70 -12.36 -11.85
N PHE A 449 -8.06 -13.03 -12.77
CA PHE A 449 -6.88 -13.86 -12.55
C PHE A 449 -5.67 -13.13 -13.15
N ASP A 450 -4.86 -12.44 -12.32
CA ASP A 450 -3.74 -11.63 -12.82
C ASP A 450 -2.52 -12.47 -13.28
N ASN A 451 -2.36 -13.65 -12.72
CA ASN A 451 -1.27 -14.57 -13.04
C ASN A 451 -1.82 -15.95 -13.41
N PHE A 452 -2.62 -15.99 -14.46
CA PHE A 452 -3.29 -17.23 -14.89
C PHE A 452 -2.27 -18.31 -15.25
N ARG A 453 -2.35 -19.45 -14.57
CA ARG A 453 -1.42 -20.59 -14.69
C ARG A 453 0.06 -20.27 -14.38
N GLY A 454 0.31 -19.20 -13.62
CA GLY A 454 1.67 -18.77 -13.30
C GLY A 454 2.45 -18.18 -14.47
N LYS A 455 1.79 -17.88 -15.59
CA LYS A 455 2.43 -17.39 -16.82
C LYS A 455 2.44 -15.86 -16.95
N GLY A 456 1.92 -15.13 -15.95
CA GLY A 456 1.73 -13.69 -16.03
C GLY A 456 0.61 -13.27 -16.99
N GLN A 457 -0.25 -14.21 -17.40
CA GLN A 457 -1.41 -13.96 -18.24
C GLN A 457 -2.57 -13.49 -17.39
N LYS A 458 -3.46 -12.68 -17.98
CA LYS A 458 -4.66 -12.18 -17.31
C LYS A 458 -5.90 -12.82 -17.94
N LEU A 459 -6.79 -13.28 -17.07
CA LEU A 459 -8.12 -13.72 -17.46
C LEU A 459 -9.15 -12.97 -16.62
N ASN A 460 -10.09 -12.32 -17.25
CA ASN A 460 -11.17 -11.58 -16.58
C ASN A 460 -12.53 -12.08 -17.07
N VAL A 461 -13.45 -12.29 -16.14
CA VAL A 461 -14.85 -12.57 -16.39
C VAL A 461 -15.68 -11.59 -15.57
N GLY A 462 -16.47 -10.76 -16.25
CA GLY A 462 -17.28 -9.72 -15.60
C GLY A 462 -18.75 -9.83 -15.99
N LEU A 463 -19.60 -9.55 -15.02
CA LEU A 463 -21.05 -9.46 -15.16
C LEU A 463 -21.50 -8.15 -14.52
N SER A 464 -22.38 -7.40 -15.19
CA SER A 464 -22.98 -6.20 -14.62
C SER A 464 -24.45 -6.12 -14.93
N THR A 465 -25.21 -5.55 -14.02
CA THR A 465 -26.64 -5.32 -14.18
C THR A 465 -27.06 -4.01 -13.52
N GLY A 466 -28.10 -3.38 -14.05
CA GLY A 466 -28.71 -2.20 -13.48
C GLY A 466 -30.19 -2.20 -13.75
N THR A 467 -30.94 -1.64 -12.83
CA THR A 467 -32.39 -1.49 -12.96
C THR A 467 -32.82 -0.20 -12.26
N ASN A 468 -33.56 0.65 -12.96
CA ASN A 468 -34.13 1.84 -12.38
C ASN A 468 -35.49 1.49 -11.75
N PHE A 469 -35.57 1.61 -10.43
CA PHE A 469 -36.82 1.51 -9.68
C PHE A 469 -37.39 2.91 -9.51
N SER A 470 -38.07 3.42 -10.53
CA SER A 470 -38.82 4.66 -10.36
C SER A 470 -40.11 4.37 -9.56
N VAL A 471 -40.15 4.85 -8.32
CA VAL A 471 -41.33 4.73 -7.42
C VAL A 471 -42.50 5.62 -7.90
N TYR A 472 -42.26 6.51 -8.86
CA TYR A 472 -43.21 7.55 -9.26
C TYR A 472 -43.73 7.46 -10.67
N THR A 473 -43.29 6.46 -11.48
CA THR A 473 -43.76 6.32 -12.87
C THR A 473 -44.33 4.93 -13.13
N THR A 474 -45.43 4.90 -13.86
CA THR A 474 -46.07 3.63 -14.34
C THR A 474 -45.31 2.98 -15.49
N GLN A 475 -44.14 3.48 -15.86
CA GLN A 475 -43.35 2.96 -16.99
C GLN A 475 -42.45 1.82 -16.52
N GLU A 476 -42.19 0.87 -17.40
CA GLU A 476 -41.26 -0.20 -17.12
C GLU A 476 -39.86 0.34 -16.82
N PRO A 477 -39.15 -0.19 -15.79
CA PRO A 477 -37.82 0.28 -15.44
C PRO A 477 -36.82 -0.02 -16.55
N SER A 478 -35.99 0.95 -16.90
CA SER A 478 -34.84 0.76 -17.79
C SER A 478 -33.95 -0.34 -17.25
N LYS A 479 -33.53 -1.26 -18.10
CA LYS A 479 -32.73 -2.43 -17.76
C LYS A 479 -31.37 -2.36 -18.45
N TYR A 480 -30.33 -2.66 -17.71
CA TYR A 480 -28.98 -2.81 -18.22
C TYR A 480 -28.41 -4.15 -17.81
N ARG A 481 -27.80 -4.86 -18.74
CA ARG A 481 -27.07 -6.11 -18.48
C ARG A 481 -25.83 -6.16 -19.35
N SER A 482 -24.71 -6.58 -18.79
CA SER A 482 -23.51 -6.83 -19.60
C SER A 482 -22.73 -8.03 -19.07
N MET A 483 -22.06 -8.68 -19.98
CA MET A 483 -21.13 -9.76 -19.73
C MET A 483 -19.88 -9.54 -20.56
N ASN A 484 -18.71 -9.73 -19.96
CA ASN A 484 -17.46 -9.71 -20.70
C ASN A 484 -16.55 -10.85 -20.25
N VAL A 485 -15.83 -11.41 -21.19
CA VAL A 485 -14.74 -12.36 -20.95
C VAL A 485 -13.54 -11.85 -21.73
N SER A 486 -12.41 -11.64 -21.04
CA SER A 486 -11.19 -11.18 -21.69
C SER A 486 -9.98 -11.99 -21.24
N PHE A 487 -9.12 -12.28 -22.18
CA PHE A 487 -7.82 -12.89 -21.97
C PHE A 487 -6.73 -11.99 -22.53
N GLN A 488 -5.62 -11.85 -21.80
CA GLN A 488 -4.49 -11.04 -22.20
C GLN A 488 -3.18 -11.70 -21.78
N ASP A 489 -2.26 -11.79 -22.72
CA ASP A 489 -0.87 -12.14 -22.46
C ASP A 489 -0.01 -10.87 -22.65
N PRO A 490 0.57 -10.29 -21.58
CA PRO A 490 1.31 -9.04 -21.69
C PRO A 490 2.66 -9.19 -22.37
N MET A 491 3.22 -10.42 -22.44
CA MET A 491 4.51 -10.72 -23.06
C MET A 491 4.46 -12.10 -23.73
N ILE A 492 3.83 -12.14 -24.90
CA ILE A 492 3.72 -13.40 -25.64
C ILE A 492 5.10 -13.95 -26.02
N ASN A 493 5.35 -15.21 -25.70
CA ASN A 493 6.65 -15.87 -25.90
C ASN A 493 7.84 -15.08 -25.30
N ASP A 494 7.62 -14.47 -24.11
CA ASP A 494 8.59 -13.64 -23.40
C ASP A 494 9.12 -12.43 -24.19
N SER A 495 8.43 -12.06 -25.26
CA SER A 495 8.74 -10.87 -26.03
C SER A 495 7.87 -9.67 -25.55
N PRO A 496 8.31 -8.42 -25.72
CA PRO A 496 7.62 -7.24 -25.20
C PRO A 496 6.34 -6.89 -25.99
N TYR A 497 5.61 -7.91 -26.46
CA TYR A 497 4.37 -7.78 -27.19
C TYR A 497 3.19 -8.31 -26.40
N LEU A 498 2.20 -7.45 -26.22
CA LEU A 498 0.93 -7.78 -25.60
C LEU A 498 -0.03 -8.31 -26.66
N VAL A 499 -0.70 -9.41 -26.37
CA VAL A 499 -1.79 -9.95 -27.19
C VAL A 499 -2.99 -10.18 -26.31
N GLY A 500 -4.16 -9.79 -26.76
CA GLY A 500 -5.42 -9.99 -26.03
C GLY A 500 -6.58 -10.33 -26.93
N ALA A 501 -7.57 -10.96 -26.34
CA ALA A 501 -8.86 -11.22 -26.96
C ALA A 501 -9.98 -11.04 -25.93
N SER A 502 -11.10 -10.47 -26.34
CA SER A 502 -12.27 -10.36 -25.49
C SER A 502 -13.56 -10.60 -26.25
N LEU A 503 -14.54 -11.15 -25.54
CA LEU A 503 -15.91 -11.30 -25.97
C LEU A 503 -16.78 -10.48 -25.03
N PHE A 504 -17.74 -9.77 -25.58
CA PHE A 504 -18.67 -8.98 -24.80
C PHE A 504 -20.09 -9.08 -25.33
N TYR A 505 -21.00 -8.96 -24.42
CA TYR A 505 -22.43 -8.88 -24.66
C TYR A 505 -23.02 -7.82 -23.76
N SER A 506 -23.85 -6.93 -24.26
CA SER A 506 -24.60 -5.98 -23.42
C SER A 506 -26.00 -5.77 -23.98
N PHE A 507 -26.95 -5.65 -23.08
CA PHE A 507 -28.30 -5.22 -23.32
C PHE A 507 -28.53 -3.88 -22.61
N ARG A 508 -29.16 -2.94 -23.34
CA ARG A 508 -29.58 -1.64 -22.79
C ARG A 508 -31.04 -1.43 -23.15
N GLY A 509 -31.85 -1.27 -22.12
CA GLY A 509 -33.25 -0.90 -22.31
C GLY A 509 -33.39 0.58 -22.64
N SER A 510 -34.47 0.92 -23.37
CA SER A 510 -34.89 2.27 -23.61
C SER A 510 -35.09 3.06 -22.31
N SER A 511 -34.77 4.34 -22.31
CA SER A 511 -34.95 5.21 -21.16
C SER A 511 -35.73 6.45 -21.50
N THR A 512 -36.72 6.76 -20.70
CA THR A 512 -37.55 7.98 -20.86
C THR A 512 -36.83 9.26 -20.46
N ASN A 513 -35.78 9.15 -19.68
CA ASN A 513 -34.92 10.29 -19.29
C ASN A 513 -33.81 10.55 -20.30
N TYR A 514 -33.70 9.68 -21.29
CA TYR A 514 -32.70 9.75 -22.35
C TYR A 514 -33.39 9.88 -23.70
N TYR A 515 -32.69 10.49 -24.59
CA TYR A 515 -33.09 10.74 -25.95
C TYR A 515 -33.10 9.47 -26.85
N PHE A 516 -32.85 8.27 -26.29
CA PHE A 516 -32.83 7.01 -27.07
C PHE A 516 -33.99 6.08 -26.68
N PRO A 517 -35.05 6.11 -27.48
CA PRO A 517 -36.29 5.39 -27.16
C PRO A 517 -36.25 3.89 -27.53
N LEU A 518 -35.07 3.36 -27.97
CA LEU A 518 -34.94 1.99 -28.43
C LEU A 518 -34.21 1.13 -27.41
N ASP A 519 -34.69 -0.07 -27.21
CA ASP A 519 -33.89 -1.13 -26.61
C ASP A 519 -32.82 -1.60 -27.59
N PHE A 520 -31.60 -1.87 -27.15
CA PHE A 520 -30.61 -2.44 -28.03
C PHE A 520 -29.66 -3.44 -27.36
N THR A 521 -29.35 -4.47 -28.11
CA THR A 521 -28.42 -5.52 -27.76
C THR A 521 -27.14 -5.35 -28.56
N VAL A 522 -26.00 -5.46 -27.91
CA VAL A 522 -24.68 -5.44 -28.55
C VAL A 522 -23.95 -6.73 -28.22
N ALA A 523 -23.47 -7.44 -29.22
CA ALA A 523 -22.58 -8.57 -29.07
C ALA A 523 -21.34 -8.40 -29.94
N GLY A 524 -20.17 -8.72 -29.43
CA GLY A 524 -18.95 -8.51 -30.21
C GLY A 524 -17.72 -9.21 -29.66
N ALA A 525 -16.67 -9.09 -30.47
CA ALA A 525 -15.35 -9.59 -30.15
C ALA A 525 -14.28 -8.51 -30.42
N VAL A 526 -13.24 -8.51 -29.64
CA VAL A 526 -12.07 -7.64 -29.82
C VAL A 526 -10.81 -8.49 -29.79
N ALA A 527 -9.92 -8.27 -30.75
CA ALA A 527 -8.56 -8.77 -30.73
C ALA A 527 -7.61 -7.58 -30.53
N SER A 528 -6.65 -7.70 -29.64
CA SER A 528 -5.71 -6.63 -29.30
C SER A 528 -4.27 -7.06 -29.46
N PHE A 529 -3.45 -6.14 -29.93
CA PHE A 529 -2.00 -6.28 -30.03
C PHE A 529 -1.34 -4.99 -29.53
N GLY A 530 -0.34 -5.09 -28.72
CA GLY A 530 0.31 -3.91 -28.16
C GLY A 530 1.80 -4.10 -27.86
N ARG A 531 2.48 -2.98 -27.64
CA ARG A 531 3.90 -2.98 -27.24
C ARG A 531 4.19 -1.82 -26.31
N ARG A 532 5.04 -2.06 -25.32
CA ARG A 532 5.73 -1.00 -24.56
C ARG A 532 6.84 -0.43 -25.42
N LEU A 533 6.92 0.90 -25.51
CA LEU A 533 7.97 1.61 -26.26
C LEU A 533 9.11 1.95 -25.30
N GLU A 534 10.34 1.93 -25.82
CA GLU A 534 11.53 2.33 -25.08
C GLU A 534 11.91 3.79 -25.35
N TRP A 535 11.40 4.34 -26.43
CA TRP A 535 11.60 5.74 -26.85
C TRP A 535 10.25 6.43 -27.05
N PRO A 536 10.07 7.69 -26.66
CA PRO A 536 11.04 8.64 -26.05
C PRO A 536 11.35 8.35 -24.58
N ASP A 537 10.48 7.66 -23.90
CA ASP A 537 10.71 7.08 -22.57
C ASP A 537 9.91 5.76 -22.45
N ASP A 538 10.21 4.96 -21.44
CA ASP A 538 9.62 3.64 -21.26
C ASP A 538 8.26 3.63 -20.55
N PHE A 539 7.66 4.79 -20.35
CA PHE A 539 6.27 4.92 -19.91
C PHE A 539 5.28 4.83 -21.06
N PHE A 540 5.74 4.95 -22.32
CA PHE A 540 4.89 4.86 -23.50
C PHE A 540 4.49 3.44 -23.83
N ARG A 541 3.22 3.28 -24.24
CA ARG A 541 2.65 2.06 -24.78
C ARG A 541 1.82 2.38 -26.01
N VAL A 542 1.87 1.49 -26.98
CA VAL A 542 0.97 1.54 -28.13
C VAL A 542 0.16 0.23 -28.16
N MET A 543 -1.12 0.35 -28.42
CA MET A 543 -2.03 -0.77 -28.55
C MET A 543 -2.93 -0.58 -29.77
N TRP A 544 -3.04 -1.59 -30.58
CA TRP A 544 -4.02 -1.71 -31.67
C TRP A 544 -5.07 -2.72 -31.30
N SER A 545 -6.31 -2.46 -31.67
CA SER A 545 -7.40 -3.42 -31.47
C SER A 545 -8.32 -3.44 -32.68
N ALA A 546 -8.67 -4.64 -33.09
CA ALA A 546 -9.70 -4.88 -34.09
C ALA A 546 -10.96 -5.36 -33.37
N LYS A 547 -12.08 -4.67 -33.59
CA LYS A 547 -13.37 -4.96 -32.97
C LYS A 547 -14.41 -5.28 -34.07
N VAL A 548 -15.14 -6.36 -33.88
CA VAL A 548 -16.31 -6.71 -34.65
C VAL A 548 -17.49 -6.82 -33.70
N MET A 549 -18.58 -6.12 -34.04
CA MET A 549 -19.79 -6.16 -33.22
C MET A 549 -21.04 -6.13 -34.06
N GLN A 550 -22.10 -6.66 -33.51
CA GLN A 550 -23.46 -6.55 -34.07
C GLN A 550 -24.33 -5.90 -33.02
N LYS A 551 -25.15 -4.95 -33.43
CA LYS A 551 -26.19 -4.31 -32.63
C LYS A 551 -27.54 -4.66 -33.19
N GLU A 552 -28.50 -4.94 -32.33
CA GLU A 552 -29.89 -5.17 -32.67
C GLU A 552 -30.75 -4.22 -31.87
N TYR A 553 -31.68 -3.53 -32.56
CA TYR A 553 -32.50 -2.47 -31.98
C TYR A 553 -33.97 -2.92 -31.98
N GLU A 554 -34.65 -2.67 -30.88
CA GLU A 554 -36.07 -2.99 -30.69
C GLU A 554 -36.82 -1.73 -30.22
N GLY A 555 -37.96 -1.42 -30.88
CA GLY A 555 -38.78 -0.28 -30.57
C GLY A 555 -39.80 0.00 -31.65
N SER A 556 -40.39 1.20 -31.67
CA SER A 556 -41.32 1.59 -32.74
C SER A 556 -40.62 1.74 -34.10
N GLN A 557 -41.28 1.48 -35.20
CA GLN A 557 -40.69 1.67 -36.52
C GLN A 557 -40.30 3.14 -36.75
N ASP A 558 -41.10 4.06 -36.30
CA ASP A 558 -40.83 5.49 -36.41
C ASP A 558 -39.53 5.89 -35.69
N ASP A 559 -39.29 5.31 -34.51
CA ASP A 559 -38.04 5.55 -33.75
C ASP A 559 -36.84 4.90 -34.47
N ILE A 560 -37.00 3.69 -34.98
CA ILE A 560 -35.97 3.01 -35.79
C ILE A 560 -35.61 3.84 -37.01
N ASP A 561 -36.59 4.36 -37.72
CA ASP A 561 -36.37 5.20 -38.91
C ASP A 561 -35.69 6.52 -38.53
N ASN A 562 -36.14 7.16 -37.48
CA ASN A 562 -35.63 8.50 -37.04
C ASN A 562 -34.22 8.43 -36.42
N TYR A 563 -33.94 7.41 -35.63
CA TYR A 563 -32.68 7.35 -34.88
C TYR A 563 -31.59 6.52 -35.54
N ILE A 564 -31.95 5.54 -36.36
CA ILE A 564 -31.01 4.57 -36.96
C ILE A 564 -31.18 4.44 -38.50
N GLY A 565 -31.96 5.31 -39.12
CA GLY A 565 -32.16 5.25 -40.58
C GLY A 565 -32.84 3.97 -41.07
N GLY A 566 -33.73 3.41 -40.28
CA GLY A 566 -34.49 2.20 -40.64
C GLY A 566 -33.78 0.87 -40.41
N LEU A 567 -32.56 0.87 -39.87
CA LEU A 567 -31.76 -0.36 -39.72
C LEU A 567 -32.02 -1.02 -38.36
N GLN A 568 -32.82 -2.07 -38.31
CA GLN A 568 -33.00 -2.84 -37.06
C GLN A 568 -31.71 -3.54 -36.58
N LYS A 569 -30.77 -3.78 -37.51
CA LYS A 569 -29.48 -4.41 -37.19
C LYS A 569 -28.36 -3.64 -37.82
N THR A 570 -27.35 -3.32 -37.06
CA THR A 570 -26.10 -2.74 -37.57
C THR A 570 -24.92 -3.65 -37.25
N ARG A 571 -23.90 -3.57 -38.10
CA ARG A 571 -22.65 -4.27 -37.94
C ARG A 571 -21.51 -3.26 -37.93
N GLY A 572 -20.77 -3.19 -36.81
CA GLY A 572 -19.59 -2.37 -36.71
C GLY A 572 -18.32 -3.21 -36.82
N ILE A 573 -17.42 -2.79 -37.70
CA ILE A 573 -16.07 -3.34 -37.80
C ILE A 573 -15.12 -2.16 -37.70
N SER A 574 -14.30 -2.17 -36.62
CA SER A 574 -13.42 -1.03 -36.33
C SER A 574 -12.01 -1.46 -36.00
N LEU A 575 -11.07 -0.57 -36.33
CA LEU A 575 -9.67 -0.64 -35.95
C LEU A 575 -9.35 0.57 -35.05
N SER A 576 -8.86 0.32 -33.86
CA SER A 576 -8.48 1.37 -32.94
C SER A 576 -6.98 1.31 -32.63
N GLN A 577 -6.38 2.49 -32.44
CA GLN A 577 -5.02 2.67 -31.96
C GLN A 577 -5.06 3.52 -30.71
N VAL A 578 -4.44 3.04 -29.64
CA VAL A 578 -4.27 3.78 -28.40
C VAL A 578 -2.77 3.96 -28.15
N LEU A 579 -2.32 5.22 -28.14
CA LEU A 579 -1.01 5.61 -27.67
C LEU A 579 -1.14 6.20 -26.27
N SER A 580 -0.53 5.58 -25.28
CA SER A 580 -0.64 5.99 -23.88
C SER A 580 0.73 6.15 -23.24
N ARG A 581 0.83 7.11 -22.33
CA ARG A 581 1.97 7.30 -21.42
C ARG A 581 1.46 7.49 -20.02
N ASP A 582 2.01 6.77 -19.05
CA ASP A 582 1.65 6.90 -17.64
C ASP A 582 2.90 6.92 -16.77
N SER A 583 3.23 8.11 -16.28
CA SER A 583 4.38 8.35 -15.39
C SER A 583 3.98 8.68 -13.94
N ARG A 584 2.73 8.43 -13.57
CA ARG A 584 2.24 8.68 -12.22
C ARG A 584 3.00 7.84 -11.19
N ASN A 585 3.30 8.44 -10.05
CA ASN A 585 4.00 7.75 -8.97
C ASN A 585 3.10 6.79 -8.16
N ARG A 586 1.78 7.02 -8.14
CA ARG A 586 0.78 6.17 -7.45
C ARG A 586 -0.49 6.14 -8.30
N ALA A 587 -1.18 4.99 -8.32
CA ALA A 587 -2.42 4.85 -9.10
C ALA A 587 -3.63 5.52 -8.40
N GLU A 588 -3.77 5.34 -7.09
CA GLU A 588 -4.96 5.74 -6.32
C GLU A 588 -4.97 7.24 -5.99
N PHE A 589 -3.84 7.77 -5.57
CA PHE A 589 -3.65 9.20 -5.26
C PHE A 589 -2.31 9.66 -5.81
N PRO A 590 -2.25 9.99 -7.11
CA PRO A 590 -1.04 10.53 -7.72
C PRO A 590 -0.65 11.87 -7.10
N THR A 591 0.59 12.00 -6.69
CA THR A 591 1.13 13.27 -6.17
C THR A 591 2.06 13.93 -7.17
N ASN A 592 2.55 13.18 -8.16
CA ASN A 592 3.45 13.65 -9.22
C ASN A 592 3.29 12.79 -10.46
N GLY A 593 3.67 13.33 -11.62
CA GLY A 593 3.63 12.63 -12.89
C GLY A 593 2.47 13.05 -13.78
N SER A 594 2.31 12.38 -14.90
CA SER A 594 1.30 12.71 -15.91
C SER A 594 0.79 11.47 -16.62
N THR A 595 -0.42 11.57 -17.18
CA THR A 595 -0.93 10.64 -18.19
C THR A 595 -1.17 11.37 -19.50
N PHE A 596 -0.92 10.69 -20.58
CA PHE A 596 -1.26 11.06 -21.94
C PHE A 596 -1.94 9.87 -22.60
N ILE A 597 -3.12 10.05 -23.18
CA ILE A 597 -3.83 9.01 -23.93
C ILE A 597 -4.35 9.64 -25.22
N LEU A 598 -3.90 9.11 -26.34
CA LEU A 598 -4.42 9.43 -27.67
C LEU A 598 -5.06 8.15 -28.23
N GLU A 599 -6.35 8.21 -28.44
CA GLU A 599 -7.13 7.11 -29.01
C GLU A 599 -7.67 7.50 -30.38
N ASN A 600 -7.41 6.69 -31.39
CA ASN A 600 -7.88 6.85 -32.74
C ASN A 600 -8.67 5.61 -33.14
N THR A 601 -9.92 5.75 -33.53
CA THR A 601 -10.78 4.66 -34.01
C THR A 601 -11.26 4.96 -35.41
N TYR A 602 -11.10 3.98 -36.27
CA TYR A 602 -11.65 3.98 -37.63
C TYR A 602 -12.65 2.84 -37.73
N SER A 603 -13.91 3.13 -38.06
CA SER A 603 -14.99 2.17 -38.18
C SER A 603 -15.61 2.23 -39.56
N GLY A 604 -15.93 1.08 -40.12
CA GLY A 604 -16.60 0.98 -41.44
C GLY A 604 -15.68 1.34 -42.59
N GLY A 605 -16.25 1.97 -43.67
CA GLY A 605 -15.53 2.29 -44.88
C GLY A 605 -14.97 1.01 -45.52
N PHE A 606 -13.67 0.98 -45.80
CA PHE A 606 -12.99 -0.17 -46.40
C PHE A 606 -13.01 -1.44 -45.51
N LEU A 607 -13.24 -1.29 -44.20
CA LEU A 607 -13.39 -2.43 -43.31
C LEU A 607 -14.76 -3.14 -43.47
N GLY A 608 -15.72 -2.46 -44.06
CA GLY A 608 -17.10 -2.95 -44.18
C GLY A 608 -17.93 -2.71 -42.89
N GLY A 609 -19.19 -3.09 -42.95
CA GLY A 609 -20.18 -2.81 -41.89
C GLY A 609 -21.05 -1.60 -42.25
N ASN A 610 -21.92 -1.19 -41.32
CA ASN A 610 -22.85 -0.08 -41.50
C ASN A 610 -22.48 1.16 -40.69
N GLU A 611 -21.53 1.04 -39.75
CA GLU A 611 -21.12 2.13 -38.88
C GLU A 611 -19.86 2.77 -39.45
N ASN A 612 -20.01 3.89 -40.18
CA ASN A 612 -18.95 4.53 -40.93
C ASN A 612 -18.49 5.84 -40.25
N PHE A 613 -17.47 5.81 -39.43
CA PHE A 613 -16.97 6.98 -38.72
C PHE A 613 -15.50 6.87 -38.34
N GLN A 614 -14.88 8.04 -38.05
CA GLN A 614 -13.60 8.19 -37.40
C GLN A 614 -13.80 8.90 -36.07
N LYS A 615 -13.19 8.38 -34.99
CA LYS A 615 -13.25 8.96 -33.64
C LYS A 615 -11.85 9.18 -33.12
N HIS A 616 -11.57 10.39 -32.69
CA HIS A 616 -10.30 10.76 -32.09
C HIS A 616 -10.53 11.33 -30.71
N MET A 617 -9.78 10.82 -29.73
CA MET A 617 -9.85 11.28 -28.33
C MET A 617 -8.46 11.54 -27.80
N LEU A 618 -8.29 12.70 -27.15
CA LEU A 618 -7.08 13.08 -26.44
C LEU A 618 -7.41 13.31 -24.97
N THR A 619 -6.71 12.63 -24.08
CA THR A 619 -6.77 12.85 -22.62
C THR A 619 -5.37 13.16 -22.12
N LEU A 620 -5.26 14.26 -21.38
CA LEU A 620 -4.03 14.72 -20.76
C LEU A 620 -4.34 14.97 -19.28
N ASP A 621 -3.61 14.33 -18.38
CA ASP A 621 -3.67 14.61 -16.95
C ASP A 621 -2.26 14.90 -16.43
N TRP A 622 -2.14 15.84 -15.51
CA TRP A 622 -0.87 16.05 -14.81
C TRP A 622 -1.08 16.47 -13.37
N PHE A 623 -0.18 15.98 -12.54
CA PHE A 623 -0.18 16.12 -11.10
C PHE A 623 1.09 16.84 -10.68
N THR A 624 0.92 17.97 -10.00
CA THR A 624 2.04 18.80 -9.56
C THR A 624 1.94 19.04 -8.06
N PRO A 625 2.93 18.60 -7.26
CA PRO A 625 2.99 18.99 -5.87
C PRO A 625 3.21 20.50 -5.79
N THR A 626 2.42 21.18 -4.95
CA THR A 626 2.51 22.62 -4.74
C THR A 626 3.13 22.93 -3.38
N PHE A 627 2.39 23.56 -2.49
CA PHE A 627 2.86 23.86 -1.14
C PHE A 627 2.33 22.84 -0.12
N SER A 628 3.16 22.46 0.85
CA SER A 628 2.80 21.47 1.87
C SER A 628 2.41 20.13 1.21
N LYS A 629 1.23 19.59 1.54
CA LYS A 629 0.70 18.33 0.98
C LYS A 629 -0.33 18.57 -0.12
N VAL A 630 -0.49 19.79 -0.62
CA VAL A 630 -1.48 20.12 -1.66
C VAL A 630 -0.95 19.72 -3.04
N ILE A 631 -1.79 19.02 -3.80
CA ILE A 631 -1.51 18.58 -5.15
C ILE A 631 -2.43 19.34 -6.10
N LEU A 632 -1.84 19.99 -7.11
CA LEU A 632 -2.56 20.55 -8.24
C LEU A 632 -2.73 19.46 -9.30
N TYR A 633 -3.98 19.14 -9.59
CA TYR A 633 -4.36 18.24 -10.67
C TYR A 633 -5.01 19.04 -11.78
N ASN A 634 -4.59 18.82 -13.02
CA ASN A 634 -5.23 19.36 -14.21
C ASN A 634 -5.53 18.22 -15.18
N SER A 635 -6.64 18.38 -15.91
CA SER A 635 -7.06 17.43 -16.93
C SER A 635 -7.61 18.17 -18.16
N VAL A 636 -7.23 17.69 -19.32
CA VAL A 636 -7.76 18.13 -20.62
C VAL A 636 -8.27 16.90 -21.35
N LYS A 637 -9.53 16.93 -21.79
CA LYS A 637 -10.12 15.88 -22.61
C LYS A 637 -10.76 16.51 -23.84
N LEU A 638 -10.32 16.09 -25.02
CA LEU A 638 -10.83 16.55 -26.29
C LEU A 638 -11.29 15.34 -27.12
N GLY A 639 -12.38 15.49 -27.83
CA GLY A 639 -12.91 14.42 -28.66
C GLY A 639 -13.55 14.96 -29.94
N VAL A 640 -13.41 14.24 -31.04
CA VAL A 640 -14.06 14.51 -32.29
C VAL A 640 -14.45 13.21 -33.00
N ILE A 641 -15.64 13.20 -33.55
CA ILE A 641 -16.15 12.12 -34.43
C ILE A 641 -16.51 12.75 -35.78
N LYS A 642 -16.09 12.07 -36.83
CA LYS A 642 -16.43 12.45 -38.22
C LYS A 642 -16.96 11.24 -38.93
N THR A 643 -18.05 11.39 -39.65
CA THR A 643 -18.57 10.35 -40.57
C THR A 643 -17.63 10.10 -41.73
N ILE A 644 -17.62 8.89 -42.25
CA ILE A 644 -16.91 8.50 -43.45
C ILE A 644 -17.98 8.30 -44.52
N ASP A 645 -17.92 9.06 -45.61
CA ASP A 645 -18.83 8.90 -46.73
C ASP A 645 -18.47 7.62 -47.49
N VAL A 646 -19.45 6.77 -47.68
CA VAL A 646 -19.37 5.53 -48.48
C VAL A 646 -20.40 5.63 -49.54
N ASP A 647 -20.03 5.36 -50.80
CA ASP A 647 -20.92 5.43 -51.94
C ASP A 647 -22.23 4.69 -51.65
N ASP A 648 -23.37 5.36 -51.94
CA ASP A 648 -24.73 4.87 -51.76
C ASP A 648 -25.22 4.50 -50.37
N ILE A 649 -24.43 4.78 -49.30
CA ILE A 649 -24.86 4.54 -47.93
C ILE A 649 -24.87 5.88 -47.16
N GLN A 650 -26.03 6.27 -46.67
CA GLN A 650 -26.13 7.43 -45.77
C GLN A 650 -25.39 7.12 -44.47
N SER A 651 -24.22 7.73 -44.31
CA SER A 651 -23.39 7.54 -43.13
C SER A 651 -23.91 8.40 -41.97
N PHE A 652 -24.03 7.83 -40.79
CA PHE A 652 -24.42 8.53 -39.59
C PHE A 652 -23.46 8.18 -38.43
N VAL A 653 -23.31 9.08 -37.49
CA VAL A 653 -22.58 8.78 -36.24
C VAL A 653 -23.49 7.96 -35.36
N PRO A 654 -23.12 6.71 -35.04
CA PRO A 654 -23.91 5.89 -34.11
C PRO A 654 -24.16 6.65 -32.83
N PHE A 655 -25.36 6.55 -32.36
CA PHE A 655 -25.87 7.27 -31.23
C PHE A 655 -25.05 7.00 -29.93
N ASP A 656 -24.72 5.77 -29.70
CA ASP A 656 -23.92 5.30 -28.55
C ASP A 656 -22.42 5.68 -28.64
N GLU A 657 -21.95 6.21 -29.76
CA GLU A 657 -20.61 6.73 -29.96
C GLU A 657 -20.54 8.26 -29.81
N ARG A 658 -21.68 8.97 -29.82
CA ARG A 658 -21.75 10.43 -29.65
C ARG A 658 -21.29 10.83 -28.26
N PHE A 659 -20.77 12.04 -28.17
CA PHE A 659 -20.39 12.62 -26.87
C PHE A 659 -21.60 13.20 -26.18
N ILE A 660 -21.72 12.94 -24.88
CA ILE A 660 -22.67 13.57 -23.97
C ILE A 660 -21.91 13.98 -22.71
N MET A 661 -22.37 15.01 -22.00
CA MET A 661 -21.65 15.56 -20.85
C MET A 661 -22.64 16.05 -19.78
N GLY A 662 -22.21 16.02 -18.52
CA GLY A 662 -22.95 16.47 -17.36
C GLY A 662 -22.82 15.52 -16.18
N GLY A 663 -23.14 16.01 -14.98
CA GLY A 663 -23.15 15.22 -13.75
C GLY A 663 -21.84 14.50 -13.47
N ASN A 664 -21.98 13.21 -13.13
CA ASN A 664 -20.83 12.31 -12.92
C ASN A 664 -20.32 11.62 -14.19
N GLY A 665 -21.02 11.75 -15.32
CA GLY A 665 -20.67 11.12 -16.60
C GLY A 665 -20.90 9.61 -16.67
N ILE A 666 -21.52 9.02 -15.67
CA ILE A 666 -21.77 7.58 -15.62
C ILE A 666 -23.21 7.30 -16.11
N PRO A 667 -23.40 6.23 -16.91
CA PRO A 667 -22.43 5.24 -17.38
C PRO A 667 -21.77 5.57 -18.71
N TYR A 668 -22.26 6.52 -19.50
CA TYR A 668 -21.85 6.68 -20.91
C TYR A 668 -21.39 8.07 -21.30
N GLY A 669 -21.46 9.02 -20.36
CA GLY A 669 -21.14 10.43 -20.61
C GLY A 669 -19.75 10.83 -20.17
N ASN A 670 -19.50 12.12 -20.28
CA ASN A 670 -18.34 12.77 -19.71
C ASN A 670 -18.78 13.63 -18.53
N ALA A 671 -18.09 13.50 -17.40
CA ALA A 671 -18.45 14.27 -16.23
C ALA A 671 -18.31 15.79 -16.46
N LEU A 672 -19.25 16.56 -15.95
CA LEU A 672 -19.14 18.00 -15.72
C LEU A 672 -19.97 18.32 -14.47
N ARG A 673 -19.29 18.40 -13.33
CA ARG A 673 -19.91 18.59 -12.01
C ARG A 673 -20.58 19.97 -11.94
N GLY A 674 -21.66 20.10 -11.19
CA GLY A 674 -22.44 21.35 -11.13
C GLY A 674 -23.53 21.45 -12.22
N TYR A 675 -23.72 20.40 -13.00
CA TYR A 675 -24.80 20.25 -13.97
C TYR A 675 -25.45 18.86 -13.83
N PRO A 676 -26.74 18.71 -14.18
CA PRO A 676 -27.39 17.41 -14.19
C PRO A 676 -26.71 16.42 -15.14
N ASP A 677 -26.93 15.12 -14.92
CA ASP A 677 -26.38 14.07 -15.78
C ASP A 677 -26.82 14.28 -17.24
N ASN A 678 -25.84 14.27 -18.14
CA ASN A 678 -25.99 14.38 -19.60
C ASN A 678 -26.73 15.64 -20.12
N ALA A 679 -26.85 16.68 -19.32
CA ALA A 679 -27.59 17.87 -19.64
C ALA A 679 -26.86 18.85 -20.59
N ILE A 680 -25.59 18.62 -20.87
CA ILE A 680 -24.74 19.54 -21.63
C ILE A 680 -24.54 19.02 -23.06
N GLY A 681 -24.83 19.89 -24.01
CA GLY A 681 -24.64 19.66 -25.45
C GLY A 681 -25.90 19.87 -26.25
N PRO A 682 -25.94 19.43 -27.51
CA PRO A 682 -27.11 19.54 -28.39
C PRO A 682 -28.34 18.82 -27.78
N GLN A 683 -29.48 19.47 -27.88
CA GLN A 683 -30.75 18.96 -27.32
C GLN A 683 -31.85 19.00 -28.40
N THR A 684 -32.85 18.15 -28.25
CA THR A 684 -34.10 18.22 -29.02
C THR A 684 -34.89 19.47 -28.60
N VAL A 685 -35.91 19.80 -29.37
CA VAL A 685 -36.89 20.85 -29.06
C VAL A 685 -37.63 20.61 -27.72
N THR A 686 -37.61 19.39 -27.21
CA THR A 686 -38.19 18.97 -25.94
C THR A 686 -37.18 18.97 -24.81
N GLY A 687 -35.92 19.44 -25.02
CA GLY A 687 -34.86 19.52 -24.02
C GLY A 687 -34.11 18.21 -23.74
N GLN A 688 -34.31 17.18 -24.55
CA GLN A 688 -33.61 15.89 -24.43
C GLN A 688 -32.23 15.98 -25.10
N ALA A 689 -31.17 15.52 -24.46
CA ALA A 689 -29.83 15.52 -25.04
C ALA A 689 -29.75 14.56 -26.25
N VAL A 690 -29.19 15.00 -27.37
CA VAL A 690 -28.97 14.18 -28.58
C VAL A 690 -27.50 13.80 -28.77
N GLY A 691 -26.62 14.31 -27.91
CA GLY A 691 -25.18 14.14 -28.04
C GLY A 691 -24.60 14.89 -29.24
N GLY A 692 -23.29 15.02 -29.28
CA GLY A 692 -22.56 15.73 -30.29
C GLY A 692 -21.41 14.93 -30.86
N ASN A 693 -20.81 15.46 -31.90
CA ASN A 693 -19.66 14.87 -32.56
C ASN A 693 -18.32 15.49 -32.17
N SER A 694 -18.34 16.50 -31.31
CA SER A 694 -17.13 17.14 -30.79
C SER A 694 -17.32 17.47 -29.33
N MET A 695 -16.25 17.38 -28.53
CA MET A 695 -16.28 17.70 -27.12
C MET A 695 -14.97 18.31 -26.63
N GLY A 696 -15.05 19.15 -25.63
CA GLY A 696 -13.93 19.67 -24.90
C GLY A 696 -14.25 19.75 -23.40
N ARG A 697 -13.32 19.29 -22.56
CA ARG A 697 -13.43 19.38 -21.11
C ARG A 697 -12.08 19.74 -20.49
N PHE A 698 -12.10 20.68 -19.55
CA PHE A 698 -10.94 21.11 -18.77
C PHE A 698 -11.29 21.07 -17.29
N VAL A 699 -10.40 20.51 -16.50
CA VAL A 699 -10.55 20.34 -15.05
C VAL A 699 -9.29 20.83 -14.36
N THR A 700 -9.46 21.57 -13.30
CA THR A 700 -8.41 21.94 -12.35
C THR A 700 -8.89 21.60 -10.95
N GLU A 701 -8.08 20.89 -10.17
CA GLU A 701 -8.39 20.54 -8.78
C GLU A 701 -7.20 20.80 -7.85
N LEU A 702 -7.48 21.38 -6.71
CA LEU A 702 -6.54 21.43 -5.58
C LEU A 702 -6.92 20.31 -4.61
N ARG A 703 -6.09 19.28 -4.52
CA ARG A 703 -6.32 18.08 -3.71
C ARG A 703 -5.48 18.13 -2.44
N PHE A 704 -6.12 17.89 -1.30
CA PHE A 704 -5.45 17.83 0.00
C PHE A 704 -5.69 16.46 0.65
N PRO A 705 -4.66 15.63 0.86
CA PRO A 705 -4.81 14.33 1.50
C PRO A 705 -5.06 14.50 3.00
N LEU A 706 -6.10 13.86 3.49
CA LEU A 706 -6.44 13.77 4.91
C LEU A 706 -5.83 12.52 5.54
N SER A 707 -5.80 11.41 4.77
CA SER A 707 -5.24 10.13 5.18
C SER A 707 -4.64 9.41 3.97
N GLU A 708 -3.55 8.68 4.18
CA GLU A 708 -2.93 7.85 3.14
C GLU A 708 -3.37 6.38 3.23
N ASN A 709 -3.84 5.93 4.37
CA ASN A 709 -4.38 4.58 4.56
C ASN A 709 -5.52 4.59 5.59
N PRO A 710 -6.80 4.40 5.18
CA PRO A 710 -7.25 4.43 3.79
C PRO A 710 -7.02 5.79 3.11
N VAL A 711 -6.94 5.81 1.80
CA VAL A 711 -6.77 7.06 1.04
C VAL A 711 -8.02 7.90 1.15
N ILE A 712 -7.89 9.07 1.78
CA ILE A 712 -8.96 10.06 1.93
C ILE A 712 -8.40 11.43 1.57
N TYR A 713 -9.07 12.14 0.66
CA TYR A 713 -8.68 13.52 0.34
C TYR A 713 -9.91 14.40 0.06
N ILE A 714 -9.76 15.66 0.35
CA ILE A 714 -10.68 16.72 -0.04
C ILE A 714 -10.11 17.49 -1.21
N MET A 715 -10.97 18.10 -1.99
CA MET A 715 -10.55 18.92 -3.12
C MET A 715 -11.48 20.11 -3.33
N ALA A 716 -10.91 21.18 -3.87
CA ALA A 716 -11.65 22.25 -4.55
C ALA A 716 -11.41 22.09 -6.04
N PHE A 717 -12.45 22.30 -6.85
CA PHE A 717 -12.35 22.12 -8.30
C PHE A 717 -12.96 23.29 -9.06
N GLY A 718 -12.42 23.50 -10.26
CA GLY A 718 -13.02 24.29 -11.34
C GLY A 718 -13.04 23.46 -12.60
N GLU A 719 -14.17 23.46 -13.29
CA GLU A 719 -14.34 22.73 -14.52
C GLU A 719 -14.96 23.60 -15.61
N MET A 720 -14.63 23.33 -16.85
CA MET A 720 -15.38 23.85 -17.99
C MET A 720 -15.43 22.81 -19.10
N GLY A 721 -16.55 22.74 -19.77
CA GLY A 721 -16.72 21.80 -20.88
C GLY A 721 -17.99 22.06 -21.67
N ASN A 722 -18.01 21.47 -22.85
CA ASN A 722 -19.21 21.43 -23.69
C ASN A 722 -19.11 20.30 -24.72
N VAL A 723 -20.22 20.00 -25.32
CA VAL A 723 -20.39 19.09 -26.45
C VAL A 723 -21.05 19.85 -27.60
N TRP A 724 -20.54 19.68 -28.82
CA TRP A 724 -21.04 20.38 -30.02
C TRP A 724 -21.36 19.38 -31.13
N ASN A 725 -22.30 19.77 -31.98
CA ASN A 725 -22.51 19.13 -33.27
C ASN A 725 -21.94 20.05 -34.35
N THR A 726 -20.76 19.69 -34.87
CA THR A 726 -20.04 20.49 -35.87
C THR A 726 -20.26 20.02 -37.30
N SER A 727 -20.99 18.93 -37.54
CA SER A 727 -21.28 18.41 -38.87
C SER A 727 -22.56 19.04 -39.42
N SER A 728 -22.56 19.39 -40.71
CA SER A 728 -23.71 19.90 -41.46
C SER A 728 -24.67 18.81 -41.96
N LEU A 729 -24.47 17.55 -41.52
CA LEU A 729 -25.25 16.44 -41.97
C LEU A 729 -26.65 16.43 -41.39
N THR A 730 -27.59 16.66 -42.25
CA THR A 730 -29.01 16.25 -42.37
C THR A 730 -29.75 15.65 -41.15
N GLU A 731 -29.31 15.92 -39.96
CA GLU A 731 -30.08 15.58 -38.78
C GLU A 731 -31.11 16.69 -38.53
N PRO A 732 -32.36 16.36 -38.24
CA PRO A 732 -33.41 17.34 -38.00
C PRO A 732 -33.22 18.13 -36.71
N PHE A 733 -32.08 17.97 -36.08
CA PHE A 733 -31.77 18.47 -34.74
C PHE A 733 -30.62 19.47 -34.78
N TYR A 734 -30.73 20.43 -33.92
CA TYR A 734 -29.91 21.59 -33.64
C TYR A 734 -28.41 21.48 -34.00
N ILE A 735 -27.94 22.41 -34.82
CA ILE A 735 -26.51 22.57 -35.14
C ILE A 735 -25.93 23.65 -34.23
N ASP A 736 -25.07 23.28 -33.30
CA ASP A 736 -24.27 24.22 -32.53
C ASP A 736 -22.83 24.23 -33.05
N ARG A 737 -22.31 25.40 -33.34
CA ARG A 737 -20.92 25.54 -33.82
C ARG A 737 -19.98 25.57 -32.62
N PHE A 738 -18.82 24.95 -32.77
CA PHE A 738 -17.77 25.03 -31.76
C PHE A 738 -17.47 26.49 -31.45
N SER A 739 -17.58 26.84 -30.17
CA SER A 739 -17.20 28.12 -29.63
C SER A 739 -16.63 27.92 -28.23
N ALA A 740 -15.41 28.42 -28.01
CA ALA A 740 -14.82 28.43 -26.68
C ALA A 740 -15.63 29.25 -25.68
N ILE A 741 -16.42 30.22 -26.18
CA ILE A 741 -17.30 31.07 -25.35
C ILE A 741 -18.50 30.30 -24.85
N SER A 742 -18.94 29.25 -25.55
CA SER A 742 -20.08 28.42 -25.18
C SER A 742 -19.75 27.33 -24.15
N MET A 743 -18.51 27.25 -23.68
CA MET A 743 -18.16 26.28 -22.64
C MET A 743 -18.92 26.59 -21.33
N LYS A 744 -19.57 25.57 -20.80
CA LYS A 744 -20.25 25.63 -19.52
C LYS A 744 -19.23 25.50 -18.41
N LYS A 745 -19.36 26.32 -17.36
CA LYS A 745 -18.36 26.45 -16.28
C LYS A 745 -18.97 26.07 -14.95
N SER A 746 -18.19 25.41 -14.13
CA SER A 746 -18.59 25.11 -12.75
C SER A 746 -17.40 25.16 -11.81
N ALA A 747 -17.71 25.36 -10.54
CA ALA A 747 -16.72 25.25 -9.46
C ALA A 747 -17.38 24.63 -8.24
N GLY A 748 -16.57 24.01 -7.39
CA GLY A 748 -17.11 23.33 -6.22
C GLY A 748 -16.06 22.70 -5.33
N VAL A 749 -16.55 21.91 -4.41
CA VAL A 749 -15.73 21.16 -3.47
C VAL A 749 -16.15 19.69 -3.48
N GLY A 750 -15.24 18.82 -3.12
CA GLY A 750 -15.54 17.40 -3.06
C GLY A 750 -14.66 16.65 -2.07
N VAL A 751 -15.11 15.46 -1.73
CA VAL A 751 -14.35 14.51 -0.92
C VAL A 751 -14.28 13.17 -1.64
N ARG A 752 -13.14 12.53 -1.50
CA ARG A 752 -12.91 11.18 -2.02
C ARG A 752 -12.46 10.29 -0.90
N PHE A 753 -13.02 9.11 -0.90
CA PHE A 753 -12.74 8.05 0.06
C PHE A 753 -12.50 6.75 -0.69
N PHE A 754 -11.32 6.17 -0.53
CA PHE A 754 -10.97 4.92 -1.18
C PHE A 754 -11.15 3.76 -0.19
N MET A 755 -12.11 2.90 -0.46
CA MET A 755 -12.40 1.72 0.37
C MET A 755 -11.82 0.46 -0.29
N PRO A 756 -10.93 -0.27 0.39
CA PRO A 756 -10.46 -1.56 -0.12
C PRO A 756 -11.64 -2.50 -0.40
N GLY A 757 -11.67 -3.11 -1.59
CA GLY A 757 -12.73 -4.02 -2.03
C GLY A 757 -13.99 -3.39 -2.61
N ILE A 758 -14.29 -2.12 -2.33
CA ILE A 758 -15.49 -1.42 -2.86
C ILE A 758 -15.09 -0.42 -3.94
N GLY A 759 -13.90 0.17 -3.82
CA GLY A 759 -13.41 1.18 -4.74
C GLY A 759 -13.54 2.61 -4.21
N LYS A 760 -13.63 3.57 -5.11
CA LYS A 760 -13.67 5.00 -4.82
C LYS A 760 -15.09 5.47 -4.56
N LEU A 761 -15.31 6.06 -3.40
CA LEU A 761 -16.52 6.81 -3.07
C LEU A 761 -16.22 8.30 -3.18
N GLY A 762 -17.04 9.02 -3.92
CA GLY A 762 -16.92 10.47 -4.11
C GLY A 762 -18.23 11.18 -3.80
N PHE A 763 -18.12 12.32 -3.16
CA PHE A 763 -19.20 13.27 -3.00
C PHE A 763 -18.71 14.64 -3.43
N ASP A 764 -19.44 15.25 -4.37
CA ASP A 764 -19.12 16.58 -4.89
C ASP A 764 -20.33 17.50 -4.74
N MET A 765 -20.05 18.74 -4.41
CA MET A 765 -21.00 19.85 -4.43
C MET A 765 -20.46 20.88 -5.41
N GLY A 766 -21.09 21.00 -6.56
CA GLY A 766 -20.70 21.87 -7.65
C GLY A 766 -21.76 22.95 -7.94
N TYR A 767 -21.32 24.13 -8.28
CA TYR A 767 -22.16 25.22 -8.75
C TYR A 767 -21.95 25.44 -10.25
N GLY A 768 -23.01 25.26 -11.04
CA GLY A 768 -23.02 25.55 -12.46
C GLY A 768 -23.33 27.02 -12.71
N PHE A 769 -22.44 27.72 -13.39
CA PHE A 769 -22.54 29.17 -13.62
C PHE A 769 -23.39 29.55 -14.82
N ASP A 770 -23.63 28.62 -15.72
CA ASP A 770 -24.28 28.88 -17.00
C ASP A 770 -25.75 28.42 -16.95
N ASP A 771 -26.58 29.18 -17.65
CA ASP A 771 -27.98 28.81 -17.91
C ASP A 771 -27.99 27.67 -18.97
N ILE A 772 -28.55 26.53 -18.61
CA ILE A 772 -28.75 25.39 -19.53
C ILE A 772 -30.24 25.15 -19.82
N ASN A 773 -31.15 25.79 -19.08
CA ASN A 773 -32.60 25.59 -19.21
C ASN A 773 -33.23 26.70 -20.06
N GLY A 774 -32.52 27.78 -20.39
CA GLY A 774 -33.02 28.93 -21.14
C GLY A 774 -33.95 29.86 -20.33
N ASP A 775 -33.91 29.78 -19.01
CA ASP A 775 -34.71 30.56 -18.08
C ASP A 775 -34.02 31.86 -17.60
N GLY A 776 -32.80 32.10 -18.05
CA GLY A 776 -31.98 33.27 -17.71
C GLY A 776 -31.25 33.15 -16.37
N ASN A 777 -31.34 32.01 -15.69
CA ASN A 777 -30.68 31.77 -14.42
C ASN A 777 -29.50 30.79 -14.55
N ALA A 778 -28.51 30.93 -13.67
CA ALA A 778 -27.46 29.90 -13.53
C ALA A 778 -28.07 28.58 -13.07
N GLN A 779 -27.50 27.46 -13.45
CA GLN A 779 -27.92 26.11 -13.02
C GLN A 779 -27.97 26.01 -11.48
N GLY A 780 -27.01 26.62 -10.79
CA GLY A 780 -26.96 26.60 -9.34
C GLY A 780 -26.23 25.41 -8.76
N TRP A 781 -26.58 25.03 -7.54
CA TRP A 781 -25.93 23.95 -6.82
C TRP A 781 -26.46 22.58 -7.22
N GLU A 782 -25.53 21.71 -7.63
CA GLU A 782 -25.78 20.30 -7.93
C GLU A 782 -24.91 19.39 -7.05
N TYR A 783 -25.49 18.30 -6.61
CA TYR A 783 -24.82 17.30 -5.77
C TYR A 783 -24.56 16.05 -6.60
N THR A 784 -23.31 15.60 -6.62
CA THR A 784 -22.93 14.42 -7.40
C THR A 784 -22.32 13.39 -6.45
N ILE A 785 -22.86 12.17 -6.49
CA ILE A 785 -22.31 11.03 -5.78
C ILE A 785 -21.66 10.12 -6.81
N THR A 786 -20.39 9.80 -6.60
CA THR A 786 -19.66 8.84 -7.40
C THR A 786 -19.39 7.61 -6.53
N PHE A 787 -19.83 6.46 -7.00
CA PHE A 787 -19.68 5.21 -6.28
C PHE A 787 -19.13 4.15 -7.24
N GLY A 788 -18.10 3.40 -6.81
CA GLY A 788 -17.55 2.29 -7.57
C GLY A 788 -16.14 2.50 -8.09
N GLN A 789 -15.73 1.68 -9.04
CA GLN A 789 -14.38 1.72 -9.59
C GLN A 789 -14.11 3.00 -10.38
N THR A 790 -12.89 3.52 -10.23
CA THR A 790 -12.34 4.48 -11.18
C THR A 790 -12.07 3.76 -12.50
N PHE A 791 -12.68 4.24 -13.54
CA PHE A 791 -12.39 3.82 -14.92
C PHE A 791 -11.08 4.42 -15.39
#